data_f0dd22e31f2440254079904aafa29aac
#
_entry.id   f0dd22e31f2440254079904aafa29aac
#
_cell.length_a   1.000
_cell.length_b   1.000
_cell.length_c   1.000
_cell.angle_alpha   90.00
_cell.angle_beta   90.00
_cell.angle_gamma   90.00
#
_symmetry.space_group_name_H-M   'P 1'
#
loop_
_entity.id
_entity.type
_entity.pdbx_description
1 polymer ?
#
loop_
_entity_poly.entity_id
_entity_poly.type
_entity_poly.pdbx_seq_one_letter_code
_entity_poly.pdbx_strand_id
1 'polypeptide(L)'
;MKNIFFTRIFLALAIAIFGSATVAAQPITLSAKAREVLAGKQILYVERHQYAGDHHNTATLFQYGEINEHKFSQGAAIKIFDIDSGTTRTLIKIDTGIVRDPEISFDGKKVVFSMRKNKEDDYHIYEIGLDGSGLKQLTSSKGVTDIDPLYLPDGGIVFTSTRQPKYCMCNRHIMGNLFRMEADGANITQIGVSTLFEGHSSLLSDGRILYDRWEYVDRNFGDAQGLWTVNPDGTKHSIYYGNNTASPGGVLDGRQIPGTDLVICIFGSCHDLPWGTLAIIDRKKGVDGREPVVKIYPEEARNIVANGDLDSFKWVKSFRYEDPYPMNKDWFLVSRTLYPYPDWQKQSCGYKQGIYLVGMDGSEELLIEGARSVFDPHIVEAPEKPVALPTMRNFTSDKGQFYVENVYEGTHMAGVKKGEAKWLRIIESPEKRSWTHGGWSGQGEQAPALNWHSFENKQILGDVPIEEDGSASFMVPAGKHVFFQVLDKDKKMIQSMRSGVSLMPGEINGCVGCHEDRLSIPMPIPKRPIALTKKPVELEKFMGKEPFKFSFMEHVQPILDRRCVKCHDFDKKDRNKLVLAKDMNTFFNAAYINLYVNKAVTLIGGGPADIQQAYSWGSHASRLTQIIENNHYGVKLTQQEKEWLYTWMDMNGVYYPVYESAFDNTLAGRSPLTYAEIDCLSELTGVNIRSLNTHSRKTQAQISFDRPEESPILDNIRNDKSKYNIAVALIELGAERLKKTPRGDIESTLVPCERHEAMLKKYDEKTAEIKASNLKIANGEKYYDPKE
;
A
#
# COMPACT_ATOMS: atom_id res chain seq x y z
N MET A 1 -53.47 -3.80 -55.56
CA MET A 1 -54.92 -3.44 -55.39
C MET A 1 -55.23 -3.32 -53.91
N LYS A 2 -55.82 -2.20 -53.58
CA LYS A 2 -56.54 -1.81 -52.35
C LYS A 2 -55.67 -1.30 -51.15
N ASN A 3 -55.56 -0.01 -51.10
CA ASN A 3 -55.75 1.00 -50.05
C ASN A 3 -56.22 0.52 -48.71
N ILE A 4 -55.54 0.94 -47.64
CA ILE A 4 -56.15 1.16 -46.32
C ILE A 4 -55.60 2.42 -45.72
N PHE A 5 -56.51 3.27 -45.22
CA PHE A 5 -56.45 4.58 -44.69
C PHE A 5 -55.55 4.82 -43.53
N PHE A 6 -54.86 5.96 -43.54
CA PHE A 6 -54.24 6.63 -42.38
C PHE A 6 -55.31 7.29 -41.50
N THR A 7 -55.39 6.90 -40.22
CA THR A 7 -56.10 7.68 -39.23
C THR A 7 -55.07 8.30 -38.28
N ARG A 8 -54.92 9.63 -38.37
CA ARG A 8 -54.11 10.42 -37.45
C ARG A 8 -54.93 10.58 -36.14
N ILE A 9 -54.39 10.07 -35.02
CA ILE A 9 -54.79 10.40 -33.68
C ILE A 9 -53.84 11.45 -33.14
N PHE A 10 -54.32 12.63 -32.90
CA PHE A 10 -53.63 13.70 -32.14
C PHE A 10 -53.62 13.31 -30.68
N LEU A 11 -52.48 12.92 -30.14
CA LEU A 11 -52.29 12.76 -28.71
C LEU A 11 -51.77 14.09 -28.17
N ALA A 12 -52.56 14.83 -27.45
CA ALA A 12 -52.18 16.05 -26.73
C ALA A 12 -51.23 15.65 -25.59
N LEU A 13 -49.97 16.05 -25.72
CA LEU A 13 -48.96 15.86 -24.68
C LEU A 13 -49.21 16.92 -23.58
N ALA A 14 -49.87 16.54 -22.49
CA ALA A 14 -49.90 17.38 -21.26
C ALA A 14 -48.51 17.37 -20.63
N ILE A 15 -47.77 18.45 -20.77
CA ILE A 15 -46.52 18.70 -20.05
C ILE A 15 -46.92 18.97 -18.59
N ALA A 16 -46.82 17.95 -17.76
CA ALA A 16 -46.85 18.12 -16.33
C ALA A 16 -45.49 18.78 -15.90
N ILE A 17 -45.56 20.06 -15.64
CA ILE A 17 -44.46 20.78 -14.98
C ILE A 17 -44.40 20.22 -13.56
N PHE A 18 -43.58 19.21 -13.32
CA PHE A 18 -43.13 18.87 -11.99
C PHE A 18 -42.20 19.99 -11.53
N GLY A 19 -42.76 20.99 -10.85
CA GLY A 19 -41.97 21.88 -10.04
C GLY A 19 -41.16 21.02 -9.07
N SER A 20 -39.84 21.04 -9.22
CA SER A 20 -38.93 20.51 -8.21
C SER A 20 -39.14 21.39 -6.96
N ALA A 21 -40.01 20.93 -6.06
CA ALA A 21 -40.03 21.45 -4.72
C ALA A 21 -38.65 21.16 -4.12
N THR A 22 -37.82 22.19 -4.04
CA THR A 22 -36.69 22.22 -3.12
C THR A 22 -37.27 22.00 -1.74
N VAL A 23 -37.20 20.79 -1.23
CA VAL A 23 -37.46 20.52 0.19
C VAL A 23 -36.32 21.27 0.89
N ALA A 24 -36.63 22.47 1.39
CA ALA A 24 -35.77 23.19 2.31
C ALA A 24 -35.54 22.22 3.49
N ALA A 25 -34.31 21.88 3.76
CA ALA A 25 -33.97 21.11 4.95
C ALA A 25 -34.61 21.83 6.15
N GLN A 26 -35.32 21.09 7.00
CA GLN A 26 -35.89 21.66 8.21
C GLN A 26 -34.75 22.23 9.06
N PRO A 27 -34.84 23.43 9.59
CA PRO A 27 -33.78 24.00 10.43
C PRO A 27 -33.54 23.06 11.61
N ILE A 28 -32.30 22.55 11.73
CA ILE A 28 -31.89 21.70 12.84
C ILE A 28 -31.95 22.59 14.10
N THR A 29 -32.73 22.16 15.10
CA THR A 29 -32.78 22.87 16.39
C THR A 29 -31.69 22.34 17.28
N LEU A 30 -30.61 23.11 17.44
CA LEU A 30 -29.49 22.77 18.31
C LEU A 30 -29.89 22.77 19.79
N SER A 31 -29.41 21.82 20.57
CA SER A 31 -29.55 21.79 22.02
C SER A 31 -28.90 23.02 22.68
N ALA A 32 -29.27 23.31 23.92
CA ALA A 32 -28.62 24.36 24.68
C ALA A 32 -27.12 24.11 24.85
N LYS A 33 -26.73 22.84 25.00
CA LYS A 33 -25.33 22.42 25.14
C LYS A 33 -24.53 22.66 23.87
N ALA A 34 -25.04 22.27 22.71
CA ALA A 34 -24.37 22.50 21.43
C ALA A 34 -24.20 24.00 21.15
N ARG A 35 -25.22 24.80 21.45
CA ARG A 35 -25.17 26.28 21.34
C ARG A 35 -24.10 26.86 22.25
N GLU A 36 -23.98 26.38 23.49
CA GLU A 36 -22.94 26.83 24.44
C GLU A 36 -21.52 26.52 23.90
N VAL A 37 -21.30 25.29 23.45
CA VAL A 37 -20.00 24.82 22.95
C VAL A 37 -19.58 25.53 21.66
N LEU A 38 -20.54 25.86 20.80
CA LEU A 38 -20.29 26.39 19.46
C LEU A 38 -20.64 27.89 19.34
N ALA A 39 -20.96 28.59 20.44
CA ALA A 39 -21.30 30.01 20.41
C ALA A 39 -20.21 30.83 19.69
N GLY A 40 -20.63 31.69 18.76
CA GLY A 40 -19.74 32.54 17.95
C GLY A 40 -18.90 31.80 16.94
N LYS A 41 -19.13 30.51 16.72
CA LYS A 41 -18.33 29.69 15.79
C LYS A 41 -18.99 29.60 14.41
N GLN A 42 -18.14 29.48 13.42
CA GLN A 42 -18.53 29.10 12.05
C GLN A 42 -17.84 27.76 11.68
N ILE A 43 -18.56 26.93 10.94
CA ILE A 43 -18.06 25.61 10.49
C ILE A 43 -17.88 25.64 8.97
N LEU A 44 -16.64 25.49 8.52
CA LEU A 44 -16.27 25.18 7.15
C LEU A 44 -16.53 23.70 6.91
N TYR A 45 -17.12 23.33 5.77
CA TYR A 45 -17.37 21.93 5.40
C TYR A 45 -17.49 21.75 3.90
N VAL A 46 -17.35 20.51 3.44
CA VAL A 46 -17.58 20.11 2.05
C VAL A 46 -18.96 19.47 1.91
N GLU A 47 -19.73 19.87 0.90
CA GLU A 47 -20.93 19.16 0.46
C GLU A 47 -20.65 18.48 -0.88
N ARG A 48 -20.65 17.14 -0.93
CA ARG A 48 -20.42 16.32 -2.12
C ARG A 48 -21.17 14.99 -2.06
N HIS A 49 -21.15 14.24 -3.13
CA HIS A 49 -21.56 12.82 -3.08
C HIS A 49 -20.54 12.00 -2.29
N GLN A 50 -21.00 10.96 -1.59
CA GLN A 50 -20.10 9.95 -1.02
C GLN A 50 -19.41 9.21 -2.15
N TYR A 51 -18.17 8.79 -1.93
CA TYR A 51 -17.42 7.99 -2.89
C TYR A 51 -18.15 6.67 -3.17
N ALA A 52 -18.17 6.26 -4.43
CA ALA A 52 -18.57 4.91 -4.75
C ALA A 52 -17.47 3.94 -4.26
N GLY A 53 -17.86 2.94 -3.49
CA GLY A 53 -16.91 1.98 -2.92
C GLY A 53 -16.06 1.30 -3.99
N ASP A 54 -14.80 1.10 -3.71
CA ASP A 54 -13.86 0.30 -4.48
C ASP A 54 -13.31 -0.86 -3.63
N HIS A 55 -12.26 -1.54 -4.11
CA HIS A 55 -11.74 -2.71 -3.43
C HIS A 55 -11.11 -2.37 -2.07
N HIS A 56 -10.36 -1.28 -1.99
CA HIS A 56 -9.72 -0.82 -0.77
C HIS A 56 -10.20 0.57 -0.33
N ASN A 57 -10.13 0.85 0.97
CA ASN A 57 -10.47 2.15 1.56
C ASN A 57 -9.70 3.31 0.89
N THR A 58 -8.41 3.15 0.61
CA THR A 58 -7.57 4.14 -0.06
C THR A 58 -7.81 4.23 -1.57
N ALA A 59 -8.35 3.20 -2.20
CA ALA A 59 -8.56 3.18 -3.66
C ALA A 59 -9.63 4.17 -4.10
N THR A 60 -10.60 4.48 -3.24
CA THR A 60 -11.69 5.41 -3.53
C THR A 60 -11.26 6.86 -3.56
N LEU A 61 -10.15 7.20 -2.88
CA LEU A 61 -9.71 8.57 -2.67
C LEU A 61 -9.26 9.27 -3.95
N PHE A 62 -8.55 8.56 -4.81
CA PHE A 62 -7.92 9.18 -5.98
C PHE A 62 -8.88 9.40 -7.14
N GLN A 63 -9.89 8.54 -7.34
CA GLN A 63 -10.80 8.59 -8.49
C GLN A 63 -10.07 8.88 -9.82
N TYR A 64 -8.89 8.28 -9.95
CA TYR A 64 -7.98 8.51 -11.05
C TYR A 64 -8.58 7.98 -12.36
N GLY A 65 -8.57 8.78 -13.42
CA GLY A 65 -9.26 8.49 -14.67
C GLY A 65 -8.92 7.15 -15.33
N GLU A 66 -7.70 6.67 -15.13
CA GLU A 66 -7.27 5.37 -15.67
C GLU A 66 -7.95 4.16 -15.01
N ILE A 67 -8.35 4.28 -13.75
CA ILE A 67 -8.84 3.17 -12.95
C ILE A 67 -10.24 3.39 -12.39
N ASN A 68 -10.49 4.55 -11.80
CA ASN A 68 -11.70 4.84 -11.02
C ASN A 68 -12.60 5.89 -11.70
N GLU A 69 -12.42 6.21 -12.96
CA GLU A 69 -13.17 7.27 -13.62
C GLU A 69 -14.70 7.08 -13.57
N HIS A 70 -15.16 5.82 -13.59
CA HIS A 70 -16.56 5.50 -13.51
C HIS A 70 -17.20 5.75 -12.13
N LYS A 71 -16.37 5.98 -11.11
CA LYS A 71 -16.82 6.24 -9.75
C LYS A 71 -16.83 7.72 -9.40
N PHE A 72 -16.50 8.57 -10.37
CA PHE A 72 -16.58 10.01 -10.26
C PHE A 72 -18.05 10.49 -10.24
N SER A 73 -18.43 11.20 -9.18
CA SER A 73 -19.74 11.82 -9.03
C SER A 73 -19.58 13.33 -8.92
N GLN A 74 -19.98 14.03 -9.98
CA GLN A 74 -19.85 15.48 -10.10
C GLN A 74 -20.78 16.27 -9.17
N GLY A 75 -20.38 17.47 -8.85
CA GLY A 75 -21.13 18.45 -8.09
C GLY A 75 -20.75 18.47 -6.61
N ALA A 76 -19.99 19.50 -6.23
CA ALA A 76 -19.55 19.71 -4.85
C ALA A 76 -19.45 21.20 -4.52
N ALA A 77 -19.40 21.53 -3.23
CA ALA A 77 -19.19 22.88 -2.75
C ALA A 77 -18.43 22.87 -1.43
N ILE A 78 -17.58 23.87 -1.19
CA ILE A 78 -17.09 24.23 0.14
C ILE A 78 -18.01 25.32 0.66
N LYS A 79 -18.55 25.12 1.85
CA LYS A 79 -19.52 25.99 2.49
C LYS A 79 -19.10 26.37 3.90
N ILE A 80 -19.66 27.47 4.40
CA ILE A 80 -19.46 27.93 5.77
C ILE A 80 -20.82 28.12 6.40
N PHE A 81 -21.06 27.39 7.51
CA PHE A 81 -22.26 27.49 8.33
C PHE A 81 -21.97 28.32 9.56
N ASP A 82 -22.78 29.34 9.81
CA ASP A 82 -22.70 30.18 10.98
C ASP A 82 -23.71 29.69 12.02
N ILE A 83 -23.18 29.30 13.17
CA ILE A 83 -23.98 28.66 14.25
C ILE A 83 -25.03 29.60 14.85
N ASP A 84 -24.67 30.85 15.08
CA ASP A 84 -25.56 31.80 15.78
C ASP A 84 -26.72 32.25 14.90
N SER A 85 -26.43 32.51 13.63
CA SER A 85 -27.46 32.96 12.67
C SER A 85 -28.20 31.81 11.99
N GLY A 86 -27.65 30.60 12.04
CA GLY A 86 -28.16 29.44 11.29
C GLY A 86 -28.08 29.58 9.77
N THR A 87 -27.24 30.51 9.27
CA THR A 87 -27.10 30.75 7.83
C THR A 87 -25.90 30.05 7.24
N THR A 88 -26.03 29.67 5.96
CA THR A 88 -24.92 29.05 5.20
C THR A 88 -24.53 29.93 4.03
N ARG A 89 -23.24 30.19 3.87
CA ARG A 89 -22.68 30.79 2.65
C ARG A 89 -21.82 29.78 1.89
N THR A 90 -21.80 29.89 0.58
CA THR A 90 -20.96 29.08 -0.27
C THR A 90 -19.65 29.81 -0.53
N LEU A 91 -18.50 29.18 -0.23
CA LEU A 91 -17.18 29.71 -0.53
C LEU A 91 -16.80 29.42 -1.98
N ILE A 92 -16.95 28.17 -2.41
CA ILE A 92 -16.77 27.76 -3.82
C ILE A 92 -17.77 26.66 -4.15
N LYS A 93 -18.28 26.66 -5.39
CA LYS A 93 -19.18 25.64 -5.93
C LYS A 93 -18.70 25.20 -7.30
N ILE A 94 -18.73 23.90 -7.55
CA ILE A 94 -18.43 23.31 -8.86
C ILE A 94 -19.51 22.29 -9.21
N ASP A 95 -20.15 22.46 -10.36
CA ASP A 95 -21.26 21.59 -10.77
C ASP A 95 -20.77 20.39 -11.61
N THR A 96 -19.65 20.54 -12.32
CA THR A 96 -19.06 19.51 -13.21
C THR A 96 -17.91 18.73 -12.59
N GLY A 97 -17.43 19.17 -11.41
CA GLY A 97 -16.25 18.60 -10.75
C GLY A 97 -16.52 18.24 -9.30
N ILE A 98 -15.45 18.11 -8.54
CA ILE A 98 -15.45 17.83 -7.09
C ILE A 98 -14.45 18.74 -6.40
N VAL A 99 -14.80 19.21 -5.19
CA VAL A 99 -13.87 19.82 -4.21
C VAL A 99 -13.86 18.97 -2.94
N ARG A 100 -12.73 18.93 -2.23
CA ARG A 100 -12.52 18.12 -1.03
C ARG A 100 -11.29 18.58 -0.23
N ASP A 101 -11.11 18.05 0.97
CA ASP A 101 -9.95 18.19 1.86
C ASP A 101 -9.56 19.66 2.12
N PRO A 102 -10.45 20.53 2.61
CA PRO A 102 -10.12 21.90 2.90
C PRO A 102 -9.35 22.03 4.22
N GLU A 103 -8.25 22.79 4.24
CA GLU A 103 -7.51 23.16 5.45
C GLU A 103 -7.35 24.66 5.55
N ILE A 104 -7.50 25.21 6.79
CA ILE A 104 -7.44 26.65 7.06
C ILE A 104 -6.00 27.07 7.36
N SER A 105 -5.55 28.17 6.77
CA SER A 105 -4.22 28.73 7.02
C SER A 105 -4.03 29.21 8.47
N PHE A 106 -2.78 29.23 8.96
CA PHE A 106 -2.46 29.65 10.33
C PHE A 106 -2.81 31.12 10.66
N ASP A 107 -3.03 31.95 9.65
CA ASP A 107 -3.52 33.33 9.85
C ASP A 107 -5.06 33.43 9.79
N GLY A 108 -5.75 32.31 9.58
CA GLY A 108 -7.20 32.23 9.51
C GLY A 108 -7.81 32.97 8.31
N LYS A 109 -7.05 33.18 7.22
CA LYS A 109 -7.52 34.01 6.10
C LYS A 109 -7.77 33.26 4.80
N LYS A 110 -7.18 32.09 4.66
CA LYS A 110 -7.20 31.30 3.43
C LYS A 110 -7.57 29.85 3.71
N VAL A 111 -8.00 29.17 2.66
CA VAL A 111 -8.26 27.73 2.62
C VAL A 111 -7.46 27.14 1.48
N VAL A 112 -6.66 26.10 1.74
CA VAL A 112 -6.09 25.22 0.73
C VAL A 112 -6.99 24.00 0.60
N PHE A 113 -7.19 23.46 -0.60
CA PHE A 113 -8.10 22.35 -0.87
C PHE A 113 -7.77 21.63 -2.17
N SER A 114 -8.29 20.43 -2.34
CA SER A 114 -8.19 19.66 -3.57
C SER A 114 -9.40 19.92 -4.46
N MET A 115 -9.19 20.11 -5.77
CA MET A 115 -10.29 20.29 -6.72
C MET A 115 -9.95 19.59 -8.04
N ARG A 116 -10.98 18.92 -8.59
CA ARG A 116 -11.04 18.37 -9.94
C ARG A 116 -12.17 19.08 -10.69
N LYS A 117 -11.86 19.79 -11.79
CA LYS A 117 -12.83 20.67 -12.47
C LYS A 117 -13.94 19.92 -13.20
N ASN A 118 -13.62 18.74 -13.74
CA ASN A 118 -14.54 17.89 -14.49
C ASN A 118 -14.02 16.44 -14.52
N LYS A 119 -14.71 15.57 -15.22
CA LYS A 119 -14.35 14.14 -15.31
C LYS A 119 -13.01 13.89 -16.02
N GLU A 120 -12.64 14.73 -16.96
CA GLU A 120 -11.44 14.61 -17.77
C GLU A 120 -10.19 15.21 -17.10
N ASP A 121 -10.41 16.03 -16.04
CA ASP A 121 -9.34 16.66 -15.24
C ASP A 121 -8.83 15.71 -14.15
N ASP A 122 -7.66 16.01 -13.60
CA ASP A 122 -7.12 15.39 -12.39
C ASP A 122 -7.38 16.28 -11.16
N TYR A 123 -7.18 15.75 -9.96
CA TYR A 123 -7.20 16.60 -8.76
C TYR A 123 -5.92 17.41 -8.70
N HIS A 124 -6.08 18.70 -8.42
CA HIS A 124 -4.98 19.63 -8.18
C HIS A 124 -5.23 20.41 -6.89
N ILE A 125 -4.15 20.96 -6.33
CA ILE A 125 -4.23 21.79 -5.13
C ILE A 125 -4.55 23.21 -5.50
N TYR A 126 -5.52 23.81 -4.79
CA TYR A 126 -5.98 25.20 -4.94
C TYR A 126 -5.95 25.91 -3.60
N GLU A 127 -5.85 27.23 -3.64
CA GLU A 127 -5.97 28.12 -2.49
C GLU A 127 -7.01 29.22 -2.78
N ILE A 128 -7.83 29.58 -1.80
CA ILE A 128 -8.81 30.68 -1.89
C ILE A 128 -8.86 31.45 -0.57
N GLY A 129 -9.14 32.75 -0.62
CA GLY A 129 -9.44 33.51 0.59
C GLY A 129 -10.74 33.05 1.26
N LEU A 130 -10.82 33.09 2.59
CA LEU A 130 -12.07 32.81 3.31
C LEU A 130 -13.20 33.79 2.98
N ASP A 131 -12.87 34.94 2.38
CA ASP A 131 -13.84 35.90 1.80
C ASP A 131 -14.32 35.52 0.40
N GLY A 132 -13.80 34.45 -0.18
CA GLY A 132 -14.10 33.97 -1.54
C GLY A 132 -13.23 34.60 -2.63
N SER A 133 -12.29 35.47 -2.29
CA SER A 133 -11.40 36.11 -3.25
C SER A 133 -10.14 35.31 -3.55
N GLY A 134 -9.47 35.61 -4.67
CA GLY A 134 -8.10 35.17 -4.93
C GLY A 134 -7.92 33.67 -5.19
N LEU A 135 -8.89 32.97 -5.79
CA LEU A 135 -8.74 31.59 -6.19
C LEU A 135 -7.48 31.39 -7.04
N LYS A 136 -6.58 30.52 -6.59
CA LYS A 136 -5.30 30.22 -7.23
C LYS A 136 -5.11 28.70 -7.31
N GLN A 137 -4.70 28.21 -8.48
CA GLN A 137 -4.24 26.84 -8.67
C GLN A 137 -2.73 26.75 -8.35
N LEU A 138 -2.33 25.83 -7.49
CA LEU A 138 -0.96 25.65 -7.02
C LEU A 138 -0.22 24.52 -7.75
N THR A 139 -0.92 23.42 -8.10
CA THR A 139 -0.35 22.30 -8.86
C THR A 139 -1.13 22.09 -10.16
N SER A 140 -0.46 21.59 -11.22
CA SER A 140 -1.06 21.53 -12.57
C SER A 140 -0.50 20.39 -13.45
N SER A 141 0.25 19.43 -12.89
CA SER A 141 0.86 18.36 -13.69
C SER A 141 -0.19 17.38 -14.22
N LYS A 142 -0.27 17.22 -15.54
CA LYS A 142 -1.23 16.33 -16.21
C LYS A 142 -0.99 14.85 -15.88
N GLY A 143 -2.08 14.09 -15.70
CA GLY A 143 -2.04 12.68 -15.36
C GLY A 143 -1.48 12.43 -13.95
N VAL A 144 -1.57 13.44 -13.10
CA VAL A 144 -1.17 13.41 -11.69
C VAL A 144 -2.34 13.87 -10.83
N THR A 145 -2.71 13.09 -9.86
CA THR A 145 -3.71 13.45 -8.85
C THR A 145 -3.00 13.93 -7.59
N ASP A 146 -3.31 15.15 -7.15
CA ASP A 146 -2.85 15.78 -5.92
C ASP A 146 -4.05 16.02 -4.99
N ILE A 147 -4.03 15.44 -3.78
CA ILE A 147 -5.13 15.52 -2.80
C ILE A 147 -4.60 15.77 -1.39
N ASP A 148 -5.51 16.10 -0.48
CA ASP A 148 -5.27 16.15 0.96
C ASP A 148 -4.15 17.14 1.35
N PRO A 149 -4.29 18.44 0.98
CA PRO A 149 -3.28 19.44 1.27
C PRO A 149 -3.36 19.93 2.72
N LEU A 150 -2.21 20.20 3.32
CA LEU A 150 -2.07 20.69 4.68
C LEU A 150 -1.00 21.78 4.75
N TYR A 151 -1.29 22.93 5.35
CA TYR A 151 -0.28 23.96 5.62
C TYR A 151 0.76 23.51 6.64
N LEU A 152 2.01 23.83 6.38
CA LEU A 152 3.14 23.54 7.27
C LEU A 152 3.58 24.79 8.05
N PRO A 153 4.12 24.63 9.28
CA PRO A 153 4.55 25.76 10.10
C PRO A 153 5.68 26.61 9.48
N ASP A 154 6.47 26.04 8.58
CA ASP A 154 7.53 26.75 7.84
C ASP A 154 7.01 27.51 6.61
N GLY A 155 5.69 27.48 6.34
CA GLY A 155 5.03 28.13 5.22
C GLY A 155 4.87 27.23 3.99
N GLY A 156 5.38 26.00 3.99
CA GLY A 156 5.13 25.01 2.94
C GLY A 156 3.73 24.41 3.00
N ILE A 157 3.45 23.55 2.03
CA ILE A 157 2.21 22.75 1.95
C ILE A 157 2.63 21.29 1.69
N VAL A 158 2.14 20.36 2.52
CA VAL A 158 2.24 18.92 2.25
C VAL A 158 0.95 18.43 1.61
N PHE A 159 1.03 17.42 0.78
CA PHE A 159 -0.12 16.82 0.09
C PHE A 159 0.20 15.41 -0.38
N THR A 160 -0.82 14.61 -0.65
CA THR A 160 -0.68 13.27 -1.22
C THR A 160 -0.75 13.35 -2.74
N SER A 161 0.22 12.72 -3.43
CA SER A 161 0.35 12.82 -4.87
C SER A 161 0.67 11.49 -5.55
N THR A 162 0.14 11.30 -6.76
CA THR A 162 0.48 10.20 -7.66
C THR A 162 1.63 10.56 -8.61
N ARG A 163 2.46 11.57 -8.31
CA ARG A 163 3.59 12.02 -9.13
C ARG A 163 4.63 10.93 -9.37
N GLN A 164 4.81 10.04 -8.40
CA GLN A 164 5.50 8.78 -8.58
C GLN A 164 4.45 7.68 -8.73
N PRO A 165 3.91 7.48 -9.95
CA PRO A 165 2.79 6.58 -10.14
C PRO A 165 3.22 5.13 -9.92
N LYS A 166 2.45 4.40 -9.11
CA LYS A 166 2.64 2.98 -8.82
C LYS A 166 1.31 2.34 -8.54
N TYR A 167 1.25 1.04 -8.78
CA TYR A 167 0.06 0.25 -8.49
C TYR A 167 0.13 -0.34 -7.10
N CYS A 168 -1.03 -0.57 -6.50
CA CYS A 168 -1.14 -1.42 -5.33
C CYS A 168 -0.56 -2.81 -5.64
N MET A 169 0.03 -3.45 -4.64
CA MET A 169 0.67 -4.75 -4.84
C MET A 169 -0.34 -5.84 -5.19
N CYS A 170 -1.54 -5.81 -4.61
CA CYS A 170 -2.55 -6.86 -4.77
C CYS A 170 -3.60 -6.55 -5.85
N ASN A 171 -3.68 -5.34 -6.37
CA ASN A 171 -4.59 -4.99 -7.46
C ASN A 171 -4.06 -3.82 -8.32
N ARG A 172 -4.90 -3.32 -9.25
CA ARG A 172 -4.53 -2.29 -10.22
C ARG A 172 -4.74 -0.85 -9.78
N HIS A 173 -5.03 -0.59 -8.51
CA HIS A 173 -5.23 0.78 -8.03
C HIS A 173 -3.93 1.56 -7.97
N ILE A 174 -3.98 2.81 -8.41
CA ILE A 174 -2.86 3.76 -8.28
C ILE A 174 -2.76 4.19 -6.81
N MET A 175 -1.54 4.24 -6.31
CA MET A 175 -1.19 4.68 -4.96
C MET A 175 -0.45 6.01 -4.98
N GLY A 176 -0.68 6.85 -3.96
CA GLY A 176 0.01 8.12 -3.77
C GLY A 176 0.95 8.09 -2.58
N ASN A 177 1.90 9.01 -2.59
CA ASN A 177 2.81 9.27 -1.48
C ASN A 177 2.77 10.74 -1.06
N LEU A 178 3.41 11.05 0.07
CA LEU A 178 3.53 12.41 0.55
C LEU A 178 4.56 13.21 -0.28
N PHE A 179 4.13 14.39 -0.70
CA PHE A 179 4.94 15.44 -1.31
C PHE A 179 4.76 16.73 -0.55
N ARG A 180 5.74 17.62 -0.65
CA ARG A 180 5.64 18.99 -0.15
C ARG A 180 5.99 19.98 -1.24
N MET A 181 5.48 21.21 -1.12
CA MET A 181 5.82 22.36 -1.96
C MET A 181 5.96 23.62 -1.10
N GLU A 182 6.49 24.69 -1.69
CA GLU A 182 6.43 26.03 -1.10
C GLU A 182 5.01 26.61 -1.21
N ALA A 183 4.70 27.65 -0.42
CA ALA A 183 3.38 28.29 -0.39
C ALA A 183 2.88 28.81 -1.76
N ASP A 184 3.77 29.12 -2.69
CA ASP A 184 3.43 29.59 -4.02
C ASP A 184 3.25 28.49 -5.07
N GLY A 185 3.42 27.21 -4.68
CA GLY A 185 3.36 26.02 -5.53
C GLY A 185 4.71 25.61 -6.12
N ALA A 186 5.80 26.30 -5.77
CA ALA A 186 7.14 25.97 -6.23
C ALA A 186 7.74 24.78 -5.47
N ASN A 187 8.79 24.20 -6.04
CA ASN A 187 9.71 23.26 -5.40
C ASN A 187 9.00 22.02 -4.83
N ILE A 188 8.17 21.38 -5.64
CA ILE A 188 7.50 20.13 -5.27
C ILE A 188 8.55 19.04 -5.09
N THR A 189 8.64 18.47 -3.89
CA THR A 189 9.57 17.41 -3.54
C THR A 189 8.88 16.26 -2.82
N GLN A 190 9.30 15.03 -3.11
CA GLN A 190 8.81 13.85 -2.43
C GLN A 190 9.37 13.76 -1.02
N ILE A 191 8.50 13.47 -0.05
CA ILE A 191 8.85 13.30 1.36
C ILE A 191 8.44 11.93 1.92
N GLY A 192 7.62 11.16 1.20
CA GLY A 192 7.25 9.79 1.52
C GLY A 192 7.58 8.84 0.36
N VAL A 193 8.03 7.62 0.66
CA VAL A 193 8.47 6.62 -0.33
C VAL A 193 7.99 5.21 -0.03
N SER A 194 6.89 5.06 0.74
CA SER A 194 6.27 3.74 0.92
C SER A 194 5.87 3.13 -0.42
N THR A 195 5.94 1.83 -0.51
CA THR A 195 5.54 1.08 -1.72
C THR A 195 4.04 1.15 -2.01
N LEU A 196 3.23 1.54 -1.03
CA LEU A 196 1.79 1.71 -1.17
C LEU A 196 1.38 3.15 -0.84
N PHE A 197 0.29 3.33 -0.12
CA PHE A 197 -0.32 4.62 0.17
C PHE A 197 0.35 5.34 1.34
N GLU A 198 0.43 6.66 1.24
CA GLU A 198 0.71 7.60 2.32
C GLU A 198 -0.20 8.82 2.15
N GLY A 199 -0.96 9.19 3.18
CA GLY A 199 -1.91 10.32 3.11
C GLY A 199 -2.62 10.62 4.42
N HIS A 200 -3.76 11.33 4.35
CA HIS A 200 -4.53 11.84 5.47
C HIS A 200 -3.66 12.57 6.49
N SER A 201 -2.93 13.56 5.98
CA SER A 201 -1.92 14.29 6.75
C SER A 201 -2.53 15.26 7.76
N SER A 202 -1.99 15.30 8.98
CA SER A 202 -2.28 16.32 9.98
C SER A 202 -0.99 16.74 10.72
N LEU A 203 -1.06 17.78 11.55
CA LEU A 203 0.10 18.22 12.32
C LEU A 203 0.01 17.80 13.78
N LEU A 204 1.13 17.37 14.33
CA LEU A 204 1.35 17.28 15.77
C LEU A 204 1.86 18.62 16.32
N SER A 205 1.61 18.86 17.60
CA SER A 205 2.07 20.07 18.31
C SER A 205 3.59 20.25 18.32
N ASP A 206 4.34 19.15 18.12
CA ASP A 206 5.80 19.16 17.99
C ASP A 206 6.31 19.49 16.58
N GLY A 207 5.43 19.78 15.64
CA GLY A 207 5.73 20.20 14.27
C GLY A 207 5.93 19.05 13.28
N ARG A 208 5.84 17.78 13.70
CA ARG A 208 5.87 16.64 12.80
C ARG A 208 4.52 16.47 12.10
N ILE A 209 4.55 15.87 10.92
CA ILE A 209 3.37 15.43 10.19
C ILE A 209 2.97 14.06 10.74
N LEU A 210 1.71 13.89 11.14
CA LEU A 210 1.05 12.62 11.40
C LEU A 210 0.31 12.22 10.13
N TYR A 211 0.42 10.96 9.68
CA TYR A 211 -0.19 10.48 8.45
C TYR A 211 -0.46 8.98 8.54
N ASP A 212 -1.35 8.45 7.72
CA ASP A 212 -1.50 7.01 7.58
C ASP A 212 -0.60 6.47 6.46
N ARG A 213 -0.01 5.31 6.73
CA ARG A 213 0.88 4.62 5.80
C ARG A 213 0.47 3.17 5.67
N TRP A 214 0.34 2.73 4.44
CA TRP A 214 0.14 1.35 4.07
C TRP A 214 1.41 0.79 3.40
N GLU A 215 1.85 -0.39 3.85
CA GLU A 215 3.07 -1.00 3.33
C GLU A 215 2.98 -2.53 3.30
N TYR A 216 3.78 -3.16 2.42
CA TYR A 216 4.04 -4.59 2.46
C TYR A 216 5.53 -4.86 2.62
N VAL A 217 5.88 -5.80 3.50
CA VAL A 217 7.15 -6.50 3.58
C VAL A 217 6.86 -7.88 4.15
N ASP A 218 6.58 -8.85 3.26
CA ASP A 218 6.30 -10.24 3.62
C ASP A 218 5.23 -10.42 4.72
N ARG A 219 4.13 -9.68 4.64
CA ARG A 219 3.05 -9.73 5.63
C ARG A 219 1.67 -9.52 5.01
N ASN A 220 0.63 -9.76 5.79
CA ASN A 220 -0.75 -9.55 5.37
C ASN A 220 -0.95 -8.09 4.93
N PHE A 221 -1.68 -7.92 3.84
CA PHE A 221 -1.96 -6.62 3.27
C PHE A 221 -2.96 -5.78 4.08
N GLY A 222 -3.75 -6.38 4.94
CA GLY A 222 -4.80 -5.69 5.66
C GLY A 222 -4.42 -5.13 7.03
N ASP A 223 -3.36 -5.64 7.65
CA ASP A 223 -2.89 -5.24 8.98
C ASP A 223 -1.58 -4.43 8.92
N ALA A 224 -1.34 -3.79 7.80
CA ALA A 224 -0.14 -3.01 7.52
C ALA A 224 -0.44 -1.54 7.21
N GLN A 225 -1.62 -1.05 7.56
CA GLN A 225 -2.04 0.34 7.39
C GLN A 225 -2.24 0.99 8.76
N GLY A 226 -1.22 1.68 9.24
CA GLY A 226 -1.19 2.33 10.55
C GLY A 226 -0.82 3.81 10.48
N LEU A 227 -0.83 4.49 11.64
CA LEU A 227 -0.39 5.88 11.76
C LEU A 227 1.13 5.96 11.91
N TRP A 228 1.71 6.91 11.20
CA TRP A 228 3.13 7.23 11.18
C TRP A 228 3.37 8.71 11.37
N THR A 229 4.60 9.07 11.72
CA THR A 229 5.06 10.46 11.76
C THR A 229 6.26 10.67 10.88
N VAL A 230 6.41 11.88 10.34
CA VAL A 230 7.54 12.31 9.54
C VAL A 230 7.81 13.79 9.76
N ASN A 231 9.06 14.22 9.67
CA ASN A 231 9.40 15.63 9.65
C ASN A 231 8.92 16.29 8.33
N PRO A 232 8.63 17.59 8.30
CA PRO A 232 8.16 18.28 7.10
C PRO A 232 9.10 18.19 5.88
N ASP A 233 10.38 17.86 6.09
CA ASP A 233 11.36 17.63 5.03
C ASP A 233 11.47 16.17 4.56
N GLY A 234 10.64 15.25 5.11
CA GLY A 234 10.65 13.83 4.78
C GLY A 234 11.63 12.98 5.59
N THR A 235 12.36 13.56 6.52
CA THR A 235 13.26 12.81 7.40
C THR A 235 12.51 12.21 8.60
N LYS A 236 13.10 11.19 9.25
CA LYS A 236 12.64 10.60 10.52
C LYS A 236 11.24 9.98 10.45
N HIS A 237 10.93 9.22 9.40
CA HIS A 237 9.74 8.37 9.38
C HIS A 237 9.74 7.43 10.59
N SER A 238 8.66 7.41 11.34
CA SER A 238 8.53 6.60 12.56
C SER A 238 7.09 6.17 12.77
N ILE A 239 6.90 4.93 13.22
CA ILE A 239 5.57 4.44 13.59
C ILE A 239 4.97 5.27 14.74
N TYR A 240 3.71 5.60 14.61
CA TYR A 240 2.91 6.17 15.67
C TYR A 240 2.03 5.12 16.33
N TYR A 241 1.24 4.37 15.53
CA TYR A 241 0.39 3.28 16.03
C TYR A 241 -0.03 2.31 14.92
N GLY A 242 -0.09 1.02 15.22
CA GLY A 242 -0.82 0.01 14.44
C GLY A 242 0.01 -0.79 13.45
N ASN A 243 1.35 -0.67 13.44
CA ASN A 243 2.19 -1.37 12.48
C ASN A 243 2.33 -2.90 12.75
N ASN A 244 1.99 -3.35 13.96
CA ASN A 244 1.98 -4.76 14.36
C ASN A 244 0.66 -5.12 15.07
N THR A 245 -0.46 -4.62 14.52
CA THR A 245 -1.80 -4.80 15.09
C THR A 245 -2.71 -5.40 14.03
N ALA A 246 -3.18 -6.62 14.25
CA ALA A 246 -3.92 -7.41 13.26
C ALA A 246 -5.25 -6.78 12.82
N SER A 247 -5.84 -5.95 13.66
CA SER A 247 -7.09 -5.23 13.43
C SER A 247 -7.05 -3.91 14.21
N PRO A 248 -7.43 -2.78 13.63
CA PRO A 248 -8.21 -2.57 12.39
C PRO A 248 -7.39 -2.81 11.12
N GLY A 249 -8.10 -2.94 9.99
CA GLY A 249 -7.48 -3.05 8.66
C GLY A 249 -7.02 -1.72 8.07
N GLY A 250 -7.28 -0.62 8.76
CA GLY A 250 -6.77 0.72 8.47
C GLY A 250 -6.99 1.64 9.66
N VAL A 251 -5.97 2.45 9.98
CA VAL A 251 -6.06 3.55 10.95
C VAL A 251 -5.90 4.84 10.17
N LEU A 252 -6.99 5.56 9.98
CA LEU A 252 -7.14 6.67 9.03
C LEU A 252 -7.38 8.00 9.76
N ASP A 253 -7.13 9.12 9.11
CA ASP A 253 -7.49 10.48 9.55
C ASP A 253 -7.08 10.82 10.98
N GLY A 254 -5.86 10.49 11.36
CA GLY A 254 -5.36 10.78 12.71
C GLY A 254 -5.15 12.29 12.93
N ARG A 255 -5.76 12.87 13.98
CA ARG A 255 -5.54 14.27 14.40
C ARG A 255 -5.25 14.36 15.89
N GLN A 256 -4.24 15.14 16.27
CA GLN A 256 -3.94 15.36 17.70
C GLN A 256 -5.04 16.19 18.36
N ILE A 257 -5.49 15.76 19.54
CA ILE A 257 -6.46 16.51 20.34
C ILE A 257 -5.73 17.69 21.03
N PRO A 258 -6.16 18.95 20.78
CA PRO A 258 -5.48 20.13 21.29
C PRO A 258 -5.22 20.10 22.81
N GLY A 259 -4.00 20.48 23.21
CA GLY A 259 -3.58 20.51 24.61
C GLY A 259 -3.35 19.13 25.25
N THR A 260 -3.31 18.06 24.44
CA THR A 260 -3.07 16.69 24.91
C THR A 260 -2.06 15.96 24.02
N ASP A 261 -1.61 14.76 24.46
CA ASP A 261 -0.83 13.83 23.63
C ASP A 261 -1.72 12.76 22.96
N LEU A 262 -3.04 12.90 23.05
CA LEU A 262 -4.00 11.97 22.47
C LEU A 262 -4.20 12.27 20.98
N VAL A 263 -4.46 11.23 20.21
CA VAL A 263 -4.84 11.32 18.79
C VAL A 263 -6.20 10.68 18.61
N ILE A 264 -7.13 11.44 17.99
CA ILE A 264 -8.40 10.91 17.49
C ILE A 264 -8.22 10.44 16.06
N CYS A 265 -8.82 9.31 15.68
CA CYS A 265 -8.66 8.71 14.34
C CYS A 265 -9.85 7.80 14.00
N ILE A 266 -9.85 7.27 12.77
CA ILE A 266 -10.84 6.33 12.28
C ILE A 266 -10.23 4.93 12.23
N PHE A 267 -10.89 3.95 12.86
CA PHE A 267 -10.58 2.53 12.74
C PHE A 267 -11.49 1.91 11.68
N GLY A 268 -10.93 1.66 10.52
CA GLY A 268 -11.63 1.15 9.33
C GLY A 268 -11.23 -0.27 8.97
N SER A 269 -11.84 -0.78 7.91
CA SER A 269 -11.48 -2.04 7.27
C SER A 269 -10.69 -1.80 6.00
N CYS A 270 -9.87 -2.79 5.60
CA CYS A 270 -9.11 -2.72 4.36
C CYS A 270 -10.05 -2.65 3.15
N HIS A 271 -11.07 -3.51 3.10
CA HIS A 271 -12.03 -3.61 1.98
C HIS A 271 -13.35 -2.91 2.32
N ASP A 272 -13.31 -1.59 2.45
CA ASP A 272 -14.47 -0.74 2.70
C ASP A 272 -14.25 0.67 2.09
N LEU A 273 -15.15 1.60 2.38
CA LEU A 273 -14.94 3.04 2.20
C LEU A 273 -13.92 3.54 3.24
N PRO A 274 -13.35 4.76 3.07
CA PRO A 274 -12.43 5.37 4.04
C PRO A 274 -13.17 5.87 5.30
N TRP A 275 -13.97 5.04 5.90
CA TRP A 275 -14.79 5.29 7.08
C TRP A 275 -14.67 4.18 8.12
N GLY A 276 -15.18 4.41 9.32
CA GLY A 276 -15.12 3.38 10.35
C GLY A 276 -15.68 3.80 11.69
N THR A 277 -15.07 3.28 12.74
CA THR A 277 -15.37 3.65 14.12
C THR A 277 -14.44 4.78 14.57
N LEU A 278 -14.95 5.71 15.36
CA LEU A 278 -14.14 6.77 15.93
C LEU A 278 -13.33 6.23 17.12
N ALA A 279 -12.02 6.43 17.13
CA ALA A 279 -11.12 5.93 18.18
C ALA A 279 -10.18 7.03 18.68
N ILE A 280 -9.75 6.92 19.94
CA ILE A 280 -8.76 7.81 20.56
C ILE A 280 -7.60 6.98 21.08
N ILE A 281 -6.39 7.34 20.69
CA ILE A 281 -5.14 6.65 20.97
C ILE A 281 -4.29 7.48 21.93
N ASP A 282 -3.76 6.82 22.96
CA ASP A 282 -2.69 7.31 23.82
C ASP A 282 -1.40 6.52 23.55
N ARG A 283 -0.49 7.10 22.77
CA ARG A 283 0.79 6.48 22.43
C ARG A 283 1.67 6.18 23.66
N LYS A 284 1.47 6.84 24.79
CA LYS A 284 2.20 6.54 26.03
C LYS A 284 1.93 5.14 26.57
N LYS A 285 0.80 4.53 26.15
CA LYS A 285 0.43 3.17 26.54
C LYS A 285 0.93 2.10 25.55
N GLY A 286 1.55 2.50 24.47
CA GLY A 286 2.09 1.60 23.43
C GLY A 286 1.92 2.13 22.02
N VAL A 287 2.49 1.40 21.07
CA VAL A 287 2.41 1.69 19.63
C VAL A 287 1.61 0.64 18.88
N ASP A 288 1.17 -0.42 19.52
CA ASP A 288 0.43 -1.54 18.95
C ASP A 288 -0.59 -2.12 19.92
N GLY A 289 -1.52 -2.89 19.41
CA GLY A 289 -2.49 -3.63 20.21
C GLY A 289 -3.61 -2.77 20.76
N ARG A 290 -4.27 -3.29 21.80
CA ARG A 290 -5.47 -2.69 22.40
C ARG A 290 -5.19 -1.63 23.44
N GLU A 291 -4.09 -1.74 24.16
CA GLU A 291 -3.77 -0.89 25.30
C GLU A 291 -3.71 0.61 24.99
N PRO A 292 -3.16 1.04 23.83
CA PRO A 292 -3.17 2.45 23.45
C PRO A 292 -4.55 3.02 23.17
N VAL A 293 -5.54 2.20 22.85
CA VAL A 293 -6.90 2.67 22.52
C VAL A 293 -7.64 3.03 23.81
N VAL A 294 -7.65 4.31 24.16
CA VAL A 294 -8.26 4.78 25.42
C VAL A 294 -9.77 4.99 25.31
N LYS A 295 -10.27 5.26 24.09
CA LYS A 295 -11.70 5.40 23.81
C LYS A 295 -12.00 4.91 22.40
N ILE A 296 -13.20 4.37 22.19
CA ILE A 296 -13.69 3.96 20.87
C ILE A 296 -15.22 4.04 20.86
N TYR A 297 -15.81 4.40 19.72
CA TYR A 297 -17.25 4.59 19.55
C TYR A 297 -17.78 3.71 18.40
N PRO A 298 -18.55 2.62 18.66
CA PRO A 298 -19.07 2.21 19.97
C PRO A 298 -18.03 1.42 20.81
N GLU A 299 -18.16 1.42 22.12
CA GLU A 299 -17.19 0.81 23.04
C GLU A 299 -17.01 -0.70 22.83
N GLU A 300 -18.04 -1.42 22.40
CA GLU A 300 -17.96 -2.86 22.07
C GLU A 300 -16.98 -3.18 20.96
N ALA A 301 -16.68 -2.24 20.07
CA ALA A 301 -15.68 -2.38 19.00
C ALA A 301 -14.25 -2.56 19.56
N ARG A 302 -14.00 -2.18 20.80
CA ARG A 302 -12.72 -2.41 21.49
C ARG A 302 -12.29 -3.88 21.47
N ASN A 303 -13.26 -4.80 21.53
CA ASN A 303 -12.98 -6.24 21.56
C ASN A 303 -12.38 -6.74 20.22
N ILE A 304 -12.59 -6.01 19.13
CA ILE A 304 -12.09 -6.37 17.80
C ILE A 304 -10.63 -5.93 17.63
N VAL A 305 -10.22 -4.85 18.33
CA VAL A 305 -8.84 -4.33 18.23
C VAL A 305 -7.86 -5.44 18.57
N ALA A 306 -6.91 -5.69 17.67
CA ALA A 306 -5.88 -6.73 17.73
C ALA A 306 -6.39 -8.19 17.75
N ASN A 307 -7.70 -8.43 17.90
CA ASN A 307 -8.29 -9.78 17.92
C ASN A 307 -9.10 -10.10 16.65
N GLY A 308 -9.40 -9.09 15.85
CA GLY A 308 -10.06 -9.25 14.57
C GLY A 308 -9.08 -9.48 13.43
N ASP A 309 -9.58 -9.39 12.22
CA ASP A 309 -8.83 -9.40 10.97
C ASP A 309 -8.96 -8.05 10.24
N LEU A 310 -8.42 -7.98 9.05
CA LEU A 310 -8.38 -6.79 8.19
C LEU A 310 -9.77 -6.20 7.85
N ASP A 311 -10.85 -6.97 7.99
CA ASP A 311 -12.21 -6.55 7.63
C ASP A 311 -13.20 -6.58 8.80
N SER A 312 -12.74 -6.91 9.98
CA SER A 312 -13.63 -7.08 11.14
C SER A 312 -14.39 -5.81 11.51
N PHE A 313 -13.80 -4.64 11.34
CA PHE A 313 -14.46 -3.35 11.61
C PHE A 313 -15.61 -3.04 10.66
N LYS A 314 -15.63 -3.59 9.44
CA LYS A 314 -16.73 -3.48 8.49
C LYS A 314 -18.05 -4.06 9.04
N TRP A 315 -17.96 -5.01 9.96
CA TRP A 315 -19.14 -5.72 10.49
C TRP A 315 -19.64 -5.16 11.83
N VAL A 316 -19.00 -4.11 12.35
CA VAL A 316 -19.50 -3.39 13.53
C VAL A 316 -20.83 -2.73 13.18
N LYS A 317 -21.88 -3.10 13.91
CA LYS A 317 -23.24 -2.55 13.71
C LYS A 317 -23.35 -1.20 14.41
N SER A 318 -22.94 -0.13 13.75
CA SER A 318 -22.94 1.21 14.29
C SER A 318 -22.93 2.24 13.16
N PHE A 319 -22.91 3.50 13.54
CA PHE A 319 -22.65 4.60 12.60
C PHE A 319 -21.24 4.51 12.04
N ARG A 320 -21.01 5.12 10.88
CA ARG A 320 -19.69 5.29 10.27
C ARG A 320 -19.27 6.74 10.37
N TYR A 321 -18.04 6.93 10.80
CA TYR A 321 -17.39 8.22 11.00
C TYR A 321 -16.29 8.42 9.98
N GLU A 322 -16.09 9.67 9.53
CA GLU A 322 -15.00 10.17 8.70
C GLU A 322 -14.57 11.55 9.22
N ASP A 323 -13.41 12.02 8.83
CA ASP A 323 -12.89 13.37 8.99
C ASP A 323 -13.02 13.94 10.42
N PRO A 324 -12.46 13.30 11.46
CA PRO A 324 -12.57 13.80 12.81
C PRO A 324 -11.77 15.10 13.00
N TYR A 325 -12.42 16.17 13.45
CA TYR A 325 -11.79 17.43 13.78
C TYR A 325 -11.91 17.72 15.28
N PRO A 326 -10.85 17.58 16.08
CA PRO A 326 -10.88 17.84 17.51
C PRO A 326 -10.83 19.35 17.78
N MET A 327 -11.90 19.90 18.35
CA MET A 327 -11.98 21.30 18.75
C MET A 327 -11.19 21.57 20.04
N ASN A 328 -11.27 20.65 20.97
CA ASN A 328 -10.58 20.66 22.27
C ASN A 328 -10.59 19.23 22.86
N LYS A 329 -10.14 19.09 24.12
CA LYS A 329 -10.09 17.77 24.79
C LYS A 329 -11.46 17.11 25.04
N ASP A 330 -12.57 17.85 24.96
CA ASP A 330 -13.91 17.38 25.33
C ASP A 330 -14.84 17.25 24.12
N TRP A 331 -14.58 17.96 23.01
CA TRP A 331 -15.52 18.09 21.89
C TRP A 331 -14.83 17.96 20.52
N PHE A 332 -15.49 17.21 19.62
CA PHE A 332 -15.03 16.91 18.27
C PHE A 332 -16.12 17.18 17.24
N LEU A 333 -15.77 17.70 16.07
CA LEU A 333 -16.62 17.64 14.89
C LEU A 333 -16.26 16.40 14.08
N VAL A 334 -17.26 15.73 13.51
CA VAL A 334 -17.05 14.56 12.67
C VAL A 334 -18.07 14.48 11.55
N SER A 335 -17.70 13.94 10.40
CA SER A 335 -18.65 13.45 9.41
C SER A 335 -19.17 12.09 9.87
N ARG A 336 -20.49 11.90 9.94
CA ARG A 336 -21.08 10.63 10.41
C ARG A 336 -22.31 10.27 9.58
N THR A 337 -22.50 8.98 9.29
CA THR A 337 -23.73 8.50 8.64
C THR A 337 -24.96 8.85 9.45
N LEU A 338 -26.03 9.27 8.78
CA LEU A 338 -27.33 9.59 9.43
C LEU A 338 -28.00 8.34 10.00
N TYR A 339 -27.67 7.18 9.49
CA TYR A 339 -28.22 5.89 9.89
C TYR A 339 -27.10 4.88 10.21
N PRO A 340 -27.37 3.92 11.13
CA PRO A 340 -26.40 2.88 11.44
C PRO A 340 -26.10 1.99 10.22
N TYR A 341 -24.88 1.52 10.12
CA TYR A 341 -24.43 0.55 9.13
C TYR A 341 -24.35 -0.86 9.76
N PRO A 342 -24.66 -1.95 9.07
CA PRO A 342 -25.36 -1.98 7.79
C PRO A 342 -26.89 -1.89 7.97
N ASP A 343 -27.51 -0.94 7.30
CA ASP A 343 -28.96 -0.92 7.14
C ASP A 343 -29.31 -1.35 5.71
N TRP A 344 -29.59 -2.62 5.51
CA TRP A 344 -29.87 -3.21 4.21
C TRP A 344 -31.07 -2.59 3.48
N GLN A 345 -32.00 -1.97 4.20
CA GLN A 345 -33.15 -1.30 3.61
C GLN A 345 -32.78 0.05 2.98
N LYS A 346 -31.63 0.62 3.36
CA LYS A 346 -31.15 1.94 2.91
C LYS A 346 -29.99 1.89 1.93
N GLN A 347 -29.45 0.71 1.60
CA GLN A 347 -28.39 0.57 0.62
C GLN A 347 -28.71 1.10 -0.78
N SER A 348 -29.99 1.10 -1.19
CA SER A 348 -30.40 1.62 -2.50
C SER A 348 -30.29 3.15 -2.63
N CYS A 349 -30.21 3.90 -1.51
CA CYS A 349 -30.16 5.37 -1.49
C CYS A 349 -28.76 5.91 -1.19
N GLY A 350 -27.77 5.06 -0.92
CA GLY A 350 -26.45 5.43 -0.39
C GLY A 350 -26.53 5.89 1.08
N TYR A 351 -25.43 5.77 1.79
CA TYR A 351 -25.32 6.28 3.15
C TYR A 351 -25.00 7.77 3.11
N LYS A 352 -25.99 8.60 3.46
CA LYS A 352 -25.82 10.04 3.58
C LYS A 352 -25.14 10.38 4.89
N GLN A 353 -24.22 11.34 4.87
CA GLN A 353 -23.50 11.82 6.04
C GLN A 353 -23.97 13.22 6.45
N GLY A 354 -23.94 13.47 7.75
CA GLY A 354 -24.13 14.78 8.38
C GLY A 354 -22.89 15.16 9.20
N ILE A 355 -22.73 16.45 9.53
CA ILE A 355 -21.75 16.90 10.51
C ILE A 355 -22.35 16.79 11.90
N TYR A 356 -21.62 16.16 12.81
CA TYR A 356 -22.00 15.96 14.20
C TYR A 356 -20.99 16.59 15.15
N LEU A 357 -21.53 17.11 16.27
CA LEU A 357 -20.76 17.39 17.47
C LEU A 357 -20.73 16.14 18.32
N VAL A 358 -19.53 15.64 18.65
CA VAL A 358 -19.33 14.46 19.48
C VAL A 358 -18.56 14.83 20.72
N GLY A 359 -19.07 14.43 21.88
CA GLY A 359 -18.41 14.63 23.17
C GLY A 359 -17.49 13.47 23.52
N MET A 360 -16.46 13.74 24.32
CA MET A 360 -15.60 12.70 24.91
C MET A 360 -16.38 11.67 25.74
N ASP A 361 -17.56 12.07 26.24
CA ASP A 361 -18.49 11.21 26.99
C ASP A 361 -19.34 10.29 26.08
N GLY A 362 -19.27 10.48 24.75
CA GLY A 362 -20.04 9.73 23.76
C GLY A 362 -21.39 10.38 23.41
N SER A 363 -21.66 11.60 23.88
CA SER A 363 -22.82 12.37 23.42
C SER A 363 -22.63 12.79 21.97
N GLU A 364 -23.69 12.74 21.18
CA GLU A 364 -23.66 13.10 19.76
C GLU A 364 -24.85 13.97 19.37
N GLU A 365 -24.63 15.02 18.60
CA GLU A 365 -25.65 15.91 18.11
C GLU A 365 -25.43 16.30 16.65
N LEU A 366 -26.44 16.13 15.80
CA LEU A 366 -26.43 16.55 14.39
C LEU A 366 -26.42 18.08 14.29
N LEU A 367 -25.43 18.65 13.62
CA LEU A 367 -25.30 20.09 13.40
C LEU A 367 -25.70 20.51 11.99
N ILE A 368 -25.28 19.75 10.98
CA ILE A 368 -25.46 20.08 9.57
C ILE A 368 -25.92 18.84 8.81
N GLU A 369 -27.00 18.98 8.07
CA GLU A 369 -27.45 18.05 7.05
C GLU A 369 -27.56 18.81 5.71
N GLY A 370 -26.82 18.38 4.69
CA GLY A 370 -26.83 18.98 3.35
C GLY A 370 -27.83 18.34 2.41
N ALA A 371 -27.99 18.88 1.22
CA ALA A 371 -28.70 18.21 0.13
C ALA A 371 -27.98 16.93 -0.31
N ARG A 372 -26.65 16.92 -0.25
CA ARG A 372 -25.75 15.76 -0.39
C ARG A 372 -25.14 15.41 0.97
N SER A 373 -24.24 14.43 0.97
CA SER A 373 -23.41 14.15 2.15
C SER A 373 -22.48 15.34 2.46
N VAL A 374 -22.15 15.52 3.71
CA VAL A 374 -21.28 16.61 4.20
C VAL A 374 -20.08 16.03 4.93
N PHE A 375 -18.89 16.62 4.68
CA PHE A 375 -17.58 16.10 5.04
C PHE A 375 -16.63 17.20 5.49
N ASP A 376 -15.48 16.82 6.00
CA ASP A 376 -14.30 17.67 6.28
C ASP A 376 -14.67 18.90 7.15
N PRO A 377 -15.26 18.74 8.34
CA PRO A 377 -15.65 19.87 9.18
C PRO A 377 -14.46 20.54 9.84
N HIS A 378 -14.36 21.88 9.74
CA HIS A 378 -13.36 22.70 10.44
C HIS A 378 -14.02 23.90 11.11
N ILE A 379 -13.54 24.29 12.28
CA ILE A 379 -13.91 25.60 12.86
C ILE A 379 -13.16 26.69 12.09
N VAL A 380 -13.90 27.74 11.66
CA VAL A 380 -13.32 28.89 10.94
C VAL A 380 -12.62 29.81 11.93
N GLU A 381 -11.40 29.45 12.30
CA GLU A 381 -10.50 30.24 13.14
C GLU A 381 -9.05 29.97 12.75
N ALA A 382 -8.14 30.83 13.15
CA ALA A 382 -6.72 30.61 12.98
C ALA A 382 -6.28 29.41 13.85
N PRO A 383 -5.85 28.28 13.26
CA PRO A 383 -5.39 27.15 14.07
C PRO A 383 -4.08 27.49 14.81
N GLU A 384 -3.84 26.83 15.93
CA GLU A 384 -2.57 26.96 16.66
C GLU A 384 -1.44 26.52 15.75
N LYS A 385 -0.43 27.37 15.56
CA LYS A 385 0.70 27.10 14.71
C LYS A 385 1.79 26.34 15.49
N PRO A 386 2.09 25.09 15.16
CA PRO A 386 3.18 24.33 15.78
C PRO A 386 4.55 24.94 15.49
N VAL A 387 5.58 24.41 16.16
CA VAL A 387 6.96 24.79 15.88
C VAL A 387 7.39 24.38 14.48
N ALA A 388 8.10 25.26 13.78
CA ALA A 388 8.71 24.91 12.51
C ALA A 388 9.98 24.09 12.75
N LEU A 389 10.04 22.87 12.25
CA LEU A 389 11.23 22.03 12.35
C LEU A 389 12.26 22.43 11.29
N PRO A 390 13.54 22.49 11.63
CA PRO A 390 14.61 22.77 10.67
C PRO A 390 14.76 21.60 9.69
N THR A 391 15.15 21.90 8.46
CA THR A 391 15.46 20.83 7.49
C THR A 391 16.72 20.08 7.90
N MET A 392 16.67 18.76 7.82
CA MET A 392 17.80 17.84 7.98
C MET A 392 18.21 17.21 6.64
N ARG A 393 17.54 17.57 5.55
CA ARG A 393 17.74 17.06 4.21
C ARG A 393 18.85 17.84 3.49
N ASN A 394 19.70 17.11 2.77
CA ASN A 394 20.74 17.68 1.92
C ASN A 394 20.56 17.24 0.47
N PHE A 395 19.97 18.07 -0.36
CA PHE A 395 19.69 17.78 -1.77
C PHE A 395 20.94 17.55 -2.64
N THR A 396 22.14 17.89 -2.17
CA THR A 396 23.39 17.60 -2.90
C THR A 396 23.89 16.18 -2.72
N SER A 397 23.30 15.40 -1.78
CA SER A 397 23.60 13.99 -1.55
C SER A 397 22.60 13.09 -2.27
N ASP A 398 23.04 11.96 -2.80
CA ASP A 398 22.18 10.90 -3.32
C ASP A 398 22.03 9.71 -2.34
N LYS A 399 22.66 9.79 -1.17
CA LYS A 399 22.68 8.78 -0.13
C LYS A 399 22.31 9.34 1.24
N GLY A 400 21.87 8.44 2.12
CA GLY A 400 21.78 8.65 3.55
C GLY A 400 22.55 7.57 4.30
N GLN A 401 22.68 7.73 5.61
CA GLN A 401 23.40 6.80 6.49
C GLN A 401 22.44 6.14 7.46
N PHE A 402 22.45 4.79 7.49
CA PHE A 402 21.90 4.02 8.60
C PHE A 402 22.99 3.55 9.54
N TYR A 403 22.62 3.37 10.82
CA TYR A 403 23.43 2.62 11.77
C TYR A 403 22.54 1.79 12.69
N VAL A 404 23.07 0.70 13.22
CA VAL A 404 22.50 -0.06 14.33
C VAL A 404 23.56 -0.17 15.42
N GLU A 405 23.15 0.05 16.68
CA GLU A 405 24.09 0.03 17.79
C GLU A 405 24.47 -1.37 18.21
N ASN A 406 23.49 -2.29 18.22
CA ASN A 406 23.71 -3.69 18.56
C ASN A 406 22.59 -4.59 18.02
N VAL A 407 22.85 -5.38 16.98
CA VAL A 407 21.84 -6.30 16.40
C VAL A 407 21.37 -7.40 17.35
N TYR A 408 22.07 -7.66 18.45
CA TYR A 408 21.66 -8.67 19.43
C TYR A 408 20.61 -8.15 20.43
N GLU A 409 20.40 -6.83 20.51
CA GLU A 409 19.30 -6.24 21.24
C GLU A 409 18.00 -6.37 20.44
N GLY A 410 16.96 -6.94 21.04
CA GLY A 410 15.67 -7.05 20.39
C GLY A 410 14.74 -8.06 21.05
N THR A 411 13.43 -7.82 20.92
CA THR A 411 12.39 -8.63 21.55
C THR A 411 12.26 -10.03 20.95
N HIS A 412 12.78 -10.23 19.72
CA HIS A 412 12.63 -11.48 18.95
C HIS A 412 13.98 -12.06 18.52
N MET A 413 15.05 -11.74 19.26
CA MET A 413 16.42 -12.24 19.05
C MET A 413 16.79 -13.38 20.02
N ALA A 414 15.80 -14.02 20.65
CA ALA A 414 16.03 -15.11 21.59
C ALA A 414 16.80 -16.27 20.92
N GLY A 415 17.84 -16.74 21.58
CA GLY A 415 18.68 -17.83 21.10
C GLY A 415 19.85 -17.41 20.20
N VAL A 416 19.90 -16.17 19.73
CA VAL A 416 21.02 -15.64 18.93
C VAL A 416 22.19 -15.33 19.87
N LYS A 417 23.31 -15.99 19.65
CA LYS A 417 24.52 -15.78 20.46
C LYS A 417 25.35 -14.65 19.90
N LYS A 418 25.99 -13.88 20.78
CA LYS A 418 26.93 -12.86 20.36
C LYS A 418 28.03 -13.48 19.47
N GLY A 419 28.27 -12.85 18.32
CA GLY A 419 29.23 -13.32 17.33
C GLY A 419 28.65 -14.23 16.24
N GLU A 420 27.38 -14.64 16.29
CA GLU A 420 26.71 -15.39 15.23
C GLU A 420 26.31 -14.51 14.05
N ALA A 421 25.80 -13.28 14.31
CA ALA A 421 25.52 -12.30 13.28
C ALA A 421 26.83 -11.78 12.67
N LYS A 422 26.97 -11.85 11.36
CA LYS A 422 28.17 -11.45 10.62
C LYS A 422 27.90 -10.40 9.56
N TRP A 423 26.71 -10.41 8.99
CA TRP A 423 26.34 -9.54 7.88
C TRP A 423 24.95 -8.96 8.08
N LEU A 424 24.76 -7.75 7.60
CA LEU A 424 23.46 -7.15 7.42
C LEU A 424 23.22 -6.98 5.92
N ARG A 425 22.17 -7.60 5.38
CA ARG A 425 21.74 -7.47 4.00
C ARG A 425 20.71 -6.38 3.88
N ILE A 426 20.90 -5.50 2.90
CA ILE A 426 20.00 -4.41 2.57
C ILE A 426 19.20 -4.78 1.34
N ILE A 427 17.88 -4.81 1.48
CA ILE A 427 16.95 -5.21 0.42
C ILE A 427 16.00 -4.04 0.15
N GLU A 428 15.82 -3.70 -1.11
CA GLU A 428 14.82 -2.76 -1.59
C GLU A 428 13.54 -3.52 -1.98
N SER A 429 12.39 -3.00 -1.57
CA SER A 429 11.08 -3.34 -2.14
C SER A 429 10.74 -2.27 -3.18
N PRO A 430 10.92 -2.55 -4.49
CA PRO A 430 10.67 -1.57 -5.54
C PRO A 430 9.18 -1.34 -5.78
N GLU A 431 8.83 -0.17 -6.29
CA GLU A 431 7.46 0.16 -6.67
C GLU A 431 6.95 -0.77 -7.78
N LYS A 432 5.68 -1.17 -7.68
CA LYS A 432 5.00 -1.94 -8.70
C LYS A 432 4.54 -1.03 -9.85
N ARG A 433 5.25 -1.07 -10.95
CA ARG A 433 5.05 -0.18 -12.10
C ARG A 433 4.14 -0.74 -13.19
N SER A 434 3.68 -1.97 -13.03
CA SER A 434 2.81 -2.64 -13.98
C SER A 434 1.85 -3.60 -13.29
N TRP A 435 0.75 -3.96 -13.97
CA TRP A 435 -0.18 -4.99 -13.54
C TRP A 435 -0.66 -5.79 -14.74
N THR A 436 -0.82 -7.09 -14.54
CA THR A 436 -1.01 -8.06 -15.64
C THR A 436 -2.46 -8.42 -15.89
N HIS A 437 -3.38 -8.12 -14.96
CA HIS A 437 -4.78 -8.50 -15.07
C HIS A 437 -5.71 -7.39 -14.61
N GLY A 438 -6.92 -7.38 -15.14
CA GLY A 438 -7.93 -6.34 -14.92
C GLY A 438 -8.67 -6.40 -13.59
N GLY A 439 -8.27 -7.18 -12.63
CA GLY A 439 -9.00 -7.33 -11.38
C GLY A 439 -8.13 -7.73 -10.20
N TRP A 440 -8.78 -7.92 -9.09
CA TRP A 440 -8.20 -8.35 -7.83
C TRP A 440 -7.47 -9.70 -7.95
N SER A 441 -8.14 -10.70 -8.52
CA SER A 441 -7.67 -12.09 -8.55
C SER A 441 -6.54 -12.36 -9.55
N GLY A 442 -6.07 -11.38 -10.28
CA GLY A 442 -5.12 -11.63 -11.36
C GLY A 442 -3.69 -11.61 -10.89
N GLN A 443 -3.24 -10.50 -10.41
CA GLN A 443 -1.83 -10.22 -10.30
C GLN A 443 -1.25 -10.38 -8.89
N GLY A 444 -1.95 -9.91 -7.88
CA GLY A 444 -1.43 -9.90 -6.53
C GLY A 444 -1.24 -11.28 -5.95
N GLU A 445 -1.99 -12.26 -6.44
CA GLU A 445 -2.00 -13.59 -5.86
C GLU A 445 -0.82 -14.47 -6.27
N GLN A 446 -0.24 -14.22 -7.44
CA GLN A 446 0.74 -15.13 -8.03
C GLN A 446 2.10 -14.51 -8.29
N ALA A 447 2.15 -13.23 -8.52
CA ALA A 447 3.40 -12.55 -8.78
C ALA A 447 3.84 -11.79 -7.52
N PRO A 448 5.11 -11.80 -7.20
CA PRO A 448 6.19 -12.50 -7.88
C PRO A 448 6.46 -13.92 -7.35
N ALA A 449 5.63 -14.43 -6.47
CA ALA A 449 5.81 -15.73 -5.83
C ALA A 449 4.49 -16.49 -5.66
N LEU A 450 4.56 -17.79 -5.38
CA LEU A 450 3.41 -18.62 -5.06
C LEU A 450 2.92 -18.43 -3.63
N ASN A 451 3.75 -17.88 -2.76
CA ASN A 451 3.39 -17.64 -1.38
C ASN A 451 2.30 -16.57 -1.28
N TRP A 452 1.18 -16.91 -0.63
CA TRP A 452 0.11 -15.97 -0.40
C TRP A 452 0.61 -14.77 0.40
N HIS A 453 0.30 -13.55 -0.08
CA HIS A 453 0.78 -12.29 0.47
C HIS A 453 2.29 -12.00 0.32
N SER A 454 3.01 -12.73 -0.51
CA SER A 454 4.34 -12.32 -0.99
C SER A 454 4.18 -11.63 -2.35
N PHE A 455 3.67 -10.39 -2.32
CA PHE A 455 3.28 -9.65 -3.52
C PHE A 455 4.40 -8.78 -4.08
N GLU A 456 5.38 -8.45 -3.25
CA GLU A 456 6.46 -7.55 -3.61
C GLU A 456 7.63 -8.28 -4.26
N ASN A 457 8.16 -7.67 -5.31
CA ASN A 457 9.50 -7.99 -5.78
C ASN A 457 10.53 -7.44 -4.78
N LYS A 458 11.71 -8.06 -4.80
CA LYS A 458 12.80 -7.72 -3.90
C LYS A 458 14.10 -7.57 -4.68
N GLN A 459 14.86 -6.52 -4.36
CA GLN A 459 16.16 -6.25 -4.97
C GLN A 459 17.22 -6.15 -3.87
N ILE A 460 18.30 -6.93 -3.98
CA ILE A 460 19.40 -6.85 -3.01
C ILE A 460 20.28 -5.68 -3.43
N LEU A 461 20.39 -4.67 -2.57
CA LEU A 461 21.29 -3.53 -2.76
C LEU A 461 22.73 -3.90 -2.38
N GLY A 462 22.90 -4.74 -1.37
CA GLY A 462 24.20 -5.24 -0.95
C GLY A 462 24.21 -5.72 0.49
N ASP A 463 25.39 -6.16 0.92
CA ASP A 463 25.65 -6.63 2.27
C ASP A 463 26.67 -5.70 2.96
N VAL A 464 26.60 -5.58 4.28
CA VAL A 464 27.62 -4.90 5.11
C VAL A 464 28.04 -5.75 6.29
N PRO A 465 29.30 -5.69 6.73
CA PRO A 465 29.76 -6.44 7.89
C PRO A 465 29.16 -5.88 9.18
N ILE A 466 28.87 -6.77 10.11
CA ILE A 466 28.52 -6.45 11.50
C ILE A 466 29.81 -6.55 12.34
N GLU A 467 30.09 -5.53 13.15
CA GLU A 467 31.24 -5.48 14.06
C GLU A 467 31.09 -6.51 15.21
N GLU A 468 32.16 -6.78 15.91
CA GLU A 468 32.19 -7.78 17.01
C GLU A 468 31.26 -7.45 18.20
N ASP A 469 30.93 -6.15 18.37
CA ASP A 469 29.97 -5.69 19.37
C ASP A 469 28.50 -5.77 18.90
N GLY A 470 28.26 -6.11 17.64
CA GLY A 470 26.94 -6.17 17.02
C GLY A 470 26.54 -4.89 16.30
N SER A 471 27.40 -3.90 16.26
CA SER A 471 27.10 -2.62 15.58
C SER A 471 27.38 -2.70 14.07
N ALA A 472 26.65 -1.86 13.29
CA ALA A 472 26.93 -1.62 11.88
C ALA A 472 26.59 -0.18 11.50
N SER A 473 27.31 0.40 10.53
CA SER A 473 27.04 1.76 10.02
C SER A 473 27.37 1.83 8.53
N PHE A 474 26.42 2.25 7.70
CA PHE A 474 26.51 2.08 6.25
C PHE A 474 25.73 3.14 5.48
N MET A 475 26.15 3.36 4.23
CA MET A 475 25.48 4.26 3.28
C MET A 475 24.44 3.51 2.46
N VAL A 476 23.27 4.13 2.23
CA VAL A 476 22.17 3.58 1.42
C VAL A 476 21.71 4.65 0.42
N PRO A 477 21.34 4.29 -0.82
CA PRO A 477 20.70 5.23 -1.74
C PRO A 477 19.48 5.89 -1.10
N ALA A 478 19.38 7.21 -1.16
CA ALA A 478 18.26 7.96 -0.60
C ALA A 478 16.97 7.77 -1.42
N GLY A 479 15.82 7.93 -0.78
CA GLY A 479 14.51 7.82 -1.44
C GLY A 479 14.15 6.39 -1.87
N LYS A 480 14.68 5.39 -1.16
CA LYS A 480 14.40 3.97 -1.37
C LYS A 480 13.67 3.37 -0.17
N HIS A 481 12.68 2.52 -0.45
CA HIS A 481 12.00 1.74 0.58
C HIS A 481 12.78 0.46 0.82
N VAL A 482 13.49 0.37 1.94
CA VAL A 482 14.41 -0.73 2.24
C VAL A 482 14.07 -1.43 3.55
N PHE A 483 14.48 -2.69 3.66
CA PHE A 483 14.44 -3.46 4.90
C PHE A 483 15.72 -4.28 5.05
N PHE A 484 15.99 -4.79 6.24
CA PHE A 484 17.26 -5.43 6.57
C PHE A 484 17.08 -6.87 7.01
N GLN A 485 18.06 -7.72 6.66
CA GLN A 485 18.21 -9.08 7.15
C GLN A 485 19.55 -9.24 7.86
N VAL A 486 19.51 -9.79 9.07
CA VAL A 486 20.72 -10.21 9.80
C VAL A 486 21.09 -11.60 9.36
N LEU A 487 22.34 -11.79 8.92
CA LEU A 487 22.84 -13.07 8.38
C LEU A 487 24.00 -13.61 9.23
N ASP A 488 24.12 -14.94 9.24
CA ASP A 488 25.25 -15.66 9.84
C ASP A 488 26.49 -15.67 8.93
N LYS A 489 27.53 -16.41 9.33
CA LYS A 489 28.79 -16.56 8.58
C LYS A 489 28.62 -17.25 7.22
N ASP A 490 27.60 -18.06 7.04
CA ASP A 490 27.28 -18.79 5.82
C ASP A 490 26.24 -18.05 4.95
N LYS A 491 25.92 -16.79 5.29
CA LYS A 491 24.92 -15.92 4.66
C LYS A 491 23.48 -16.45 4.80
N LYS A 492 23.19 -17.29 5.80
CA LYS A 492 21.84 -17.70 6.16
C LYS A 492 21.19 -16.65 7.06
N MET A 493 19.92 -16.38 6.83
CA MET A 493 19.17 -15.35 7.56
C MET A 493 18.85 -15.78 8.99
N ILE A 494 19.34 -15.00 9.96
CA ILE A 494 18.99 -15.14 11.38
C ILE A 494 17.63 -14.47 11.65
N GLN A 495 17.46 -13.22 11.18
CA GLN A 495 16.27 -12.39 11.40
C GLN A 495 16.03 -11.45 10.21
N SER A 496 14.76 -11.11 9.95
CA SER A 496 14.37 -10.16 8.91
C SER A 496 13.38 -9.13 9.42
N MET A 497 13.49 -7.90 8.96
CA MET A 497 12.43 -6.90 9.11
C MET A 497 11.20 -7.30 8.28
N ARG A 498 10.02 -6.94 8.76
CA ARG A 498 8.72 -7.05 8.07
C ARG A 498 8.03 -5.69 7.94
N SER A 499 8.81 -4.64 7.92
CA SER A 499 8.43 -3.24 7.71
C SER A 499 9.58 -2.51 7.06
N GLY A 500 9.29 -1.55 6.21
CA GLY A 500 10.32 -0.82 5.49
C GLY A 500 10.71 0.50 6.17
N VAL A 501 11.94 0.90 5.93
CA VAL A 501 12.50 2.19 6.31
C VAL A 501 13.02 2.91 5.09
N SER A 502 13.16 4.22 5.18
CA SER A 502 13.72 5.04 4.10
C SER A 502 14.56 6.17 4.68
N LEU A 503 15.46 6.71 3.87
CA LEU A 503 16.22 7.91 4.18
C LEU A 503 16.01 8.97 3.10
N MET A 504 15.95 10.22 3.52
CA MET A 504 16.06 11.35 2.60
C MET A 504 17.55 11.65 2.32
N PRO A 505 17.85 12.38 1.23
CA PRO A 505 19.20 12.78 0.89
C PRO A 505 19.95 13.41 2.08
N GLY A 506 21.11 12.84 2.44
CA GLY A 506 21.95 13.31 3.54
C GLY A 506 21.45 12.98 4.95
N GLU A 507 20.31 12.31 5.10
CA GLU A 507 19.77 11.92 6.41
C GLU A 507 20.66 10.88 7.10
N ILE A 508 20.81 11.02 8.42
CA ILE A 508 21.41 10.01 9.29
C ILE A 508 20.32 9.48 10.21
N ASN A 509 20.09 8.19 10.20
CA ASN A 509 19.11 7.53 11.05
C ASN A 509 19.69 6.24 11.66
N GLY A 510 19.19 5.82 12.80
CA GLY A 510 19.72 4.67 13.49
C GLY A 510 18.69 3.93 14.33
N CYS A 511 19.03 2.67 14.59
CA CYS A 511 18.32 1.77 15.46
C CYS A 511 19.21 1.39 16.65
N VAL A 512 18.59 1.22 17.83
CA VAL A 512 19.31 0.67 19.00
C VAL A 512 19.63 -0.81 18.75
N GLY A 513 18.67 -1.57 18.23
CA GLY A 513 18.84 -2.98 17.97
C GLY A 513 17.90 -3.54 16.90
N CYS A 514 17.83 -4.87 16.78
CA CYS A 514 16.88 -5.55 15.94
C CYS A 514 15.52 -5.64 16.61
N HIS A 515 14.67 -4.64 16.37
CA HIS A 515 13.33 -4.50 16.91
C HIS A 515 13.30 -4.47 18.46
N GLU A 516 13.88 -3.42 19.02
CA GLU A 516 13.86 -3.14 20.45
C GLU A 516 12.43 -2.86 20.98
N ASP A 517 12.22 -3.10 22.27
CA ASP A 517 10.99 -2.71 22.96
C ASP A 517 10.88 -1.19 23.06
N ARG A 518 9.86 -0.59 22.44
CA ARG A 518 9.64 0.87 22.41
C ARG A 518 9.01 1.43 23.68
N LEU A 519 8.64 0.58 24.62
CA LEU A 519 8.10 0.97 25.93
C LEU A 519 9.17 0.88 27.02
N SER A 520 10.36 0.39 26.71
CA SER A 520 11.49 0.32 27.63
C SER A 520 12.59 1.31 27.23
N ILE A 521 13.36 1.72 28.21
CA ILE A 521 14.58 2.50 27.98
C ILE A 521 15.71 1.52 27.69
N PRO A 522 16.40 1.64 26.55
CA PRO A 522 17.56 0.81 26.26
C PRO A 522 18.61 0.94 27.36
N MET A 523 19.27 -0.17 27.68
CA MET A 523 20.38 -0.13 28.64
C MET A 523 21.48 0.80 28.14
N PRO A 524 22.04 1.66 28.99
CA PRO A 524 23.13 2.53 28.58
C PRO A 524 24.29 1.70 28.00
N ILE A 525 24.75 2.04 26.81
CA ILE A 525 25.90 1.41 26.20
C ILE A 525 27.16 1.97 26.87
N PRO A 526 27.97 1.14 27.56
CA PRO A 526 29.14 1.65 28.31
C PRO A 526 30.22 2.26 27.42
N LYS A 527 30.22 1.90 26.12
CA LYS A 527 31.18 2.36 25.12
C LYS A 527 30.47 2.74 23.84
N ARG A 528 30.97 3.73 23.13
CA ARG A 528 30.50 4.07 21.80
C ARG A 528 30.59 2.82 20.90
N PRO A 529 29.53 2.47 20.13
CA PRO A 529 29.56 1.35 19.20
C PRO A 529 30.72 1.42 18.22
N ILE A 530 31.40 0.30 17.97
CA ILE A 530 32.61 0.24 17.11
C ILE A 530 32.31 0.85 15.72
N ALA A 531 31.19 0.50 15.11
CA ALA A 531 30.82 1.02 13.81
C ALA A 531 30.66 2.56 13.78
N LEU A 532 30.28 3.20 14.91
CA LEU A 532 30.15 4.65 15.00
C LEU A 532 31.48 5.37 15.29
N THR A 533 32.57 4.64 15.52
CA THR A 533 33.94 5.18 15.62
C THR A 533 34.66 5.21 14.26
N LYS A 534 34.03 4.58 13.23
CA LYS A 534 34.56 4.45 11.87
C LYS A 534 33.74 5.29 10.89
N LYS A 535 34.21 5.47 9.68
CA LYS A 535 33.38 5.97 8.58
C LYS A 535 32.34 4.91 8.22
N PRO A 536 31.10 5.31 7.86
CA PRO A 536 30.10 4.36 7.36
C PRO A 536 30.63 3.64 6.13
N VAL A 537 30.32 2.34 6.03
CA VAL A 537 30.78 1.50 4.91
C VAL A 537 29.84 1.62 3.73
N GLU A 538 30.35 1.47 2.50
CA GLU A 538 29.54 1.29 1.31
C GLU A 538 29.03 -0.15 1.23
N LEU A 539 27.91 -0.36 0.52
CA LEU A 539 27.33 -1.68 0.34
C LEU A 539 28.25 -2.55 -0.52
N GLU A 540 28.55 -3.74 -0.04
CA GLU A 540 29.20 -4.77 -0.86
C GLU A 540 28.18 -5.38 -1.83
N LYS A 541 28.42 -5.24 -3.13
CA LYS A 541 27.51 -5.70 -4.18
C LYS A 541 27.27 -7.19 -4.12
N PHE A 542 26.02 -7.61 -4.01
CA PHE A 542 25.69 -9.03 -4.06
C PHE A 542 26.04 -9.63 -5.43
N MET A 543 26.90 -10.67 -5.44
CA MET A 543 27.40 -11.30 -6.66
C MET A 543 27.91 -10.31 -7.73
N GLY A 544 28.45 -9.17 -7.30
CA GLY A 544 29.02 -8.14 -8.18
C GLY A 544 28.01 -7.25 -8.90
N LYS A 545 26.72 -7.36 -8.60
CA LYS A 545 25.63 -6.57 -9.20
C LYS A 545 24.93 -5.69 -8.17
N GLU A 546 24.43 -4.53 -8.59
CA GLU A 546 23.64 -3.60 -7.77
C GLU A 546 22.70 -2.77 -8.68
N PRO A 547 21.38 -2.74 -8.41
CA PRO A 547 20.67 -3.67 -7.56
C PRO A 547 20.65 -5.09 -8.15
N PHE A 548 20.60 -6.11 -7.29
CA PHE A 548 20.50 -7.49 -7.74
C PHE A 548 19.04 -7.95 -7.71
N LYS A 549 18.49 -8.29 -8.87
CA LYS A 549 17.13 -8.82 -9.03
C LYS A 549 17.18 -10.35 -9.05
N PHE A 550 16.41 -10.98 -8.17
CA PHE A 550 16.45 -12.44 -8.04
C PHE A 550 15.45 -13.13 -8.98
N SER A 551 15.92 -14.05 -9.80
CA SER A 551 15.12 -14.95 -10.64
C SER A 551 15.34 -16.41 -10.22
N PHE A 552 14.24 -17.14 -9.96
CA PHE A 552 14.33 -18.57 -9.70
C PHE A 552 14.97 -19.34 -10.87
N MET A 553 14.54 -19.02 -12.09
CA MET A 553 14.99 -19.69 -13.31
C MET A 553 16.46 -19.42 -13.64
N GLU A 554 16.97 -18.24 -13.29
CA GLU A 554 18.36 -17.86 -13.58
C GLU A 554 19.33 -18.33 -12.48
N HIS A 555 18.89 -18.33 -11.20
CA HIS A 555 19.81 -18.48 -10.08
C HIS A 555 19.64 -19.79 -9.30
N VAL A 556 18.40 -20.34 -9.23
CA VAL A 556 18.10 -21.58 -8.49
C VAL A 556 18.01 -22.79 -9.43
N GLN A 557 17.24 -22.67 -10.49
CA GLN A 557 16.99 -23.80 -11.39
C GLN A 557 18.27 -24.45 -11.95
N PRO A 558 19.31 -23.73 -12.38
CA PRO A 558 20.54 -24.34 -12.87
C PRO A 558 21.27 -25.18 -11.81
N ILE A 559 21.09 -24.87 -10.53
CA ILE A 559 21.66 -25.70 -9.44
C ILE A 559 20.85 -26.99 -9.33
N LEU A 560 19.52 -26.92 -9.37
CA LEU A 560 18.66 -28.09 -9.35
C LEU A 560 18.92 -29.02 -10.54
N ASP A 561 19.09 -28.46 -11.74
CA ASP A 561 19.41 -29.21 -12.97
C ASP A 561 20.72 -30.02 -12.82
N ARG A 562 21.76 -29.40 -12.28
CA ARG A 562 23.05 -30.06 -12.09
C ARG A 562 23.06 -31.06 -10.96
N ARG A 563 22.28 -30.84 -9.88
CA ARG A 563 22.44 -31.56 -8.61
C ARG A 563 21.28 -32.50 -8.26
N CYS A 564 20.07 -32.22 -8.76
CA CYS A 564 18.83 -32.85 -8.26
C CYS A 564 18.03 -33.55 -9.35
N VAL A 565 17.91 -32.98 -10.55
CA VAL A 565 17.03 -33.45 -11.63
C VAL A 565 17.37 -34.86 -12.09
N LYS A 566 18.65 -35.29 -12.02
CA LYS A 566 19.06 -36.68 -12.36
C LYS A 566 18.17 -37.74 -11.67
N CYS A 567 17.66 -37.45 -10.47
CA CYS A 567 16.80 -38.35 -9.70
C CYS A 567 15.35 -37.85 -9.58
N HIS A 568 15.14 -36.54 -9.72
CA HIS A 568 13.85 -35.85 -9.48
C HIS A 568 13.31 -35.22 -10.78
N ASP A 569 12.93 -36.08 -11.75
CA ASP A 569 12.37 -35.67 -13.04
C ASP A 569 11.07 -36.43 -13.33
N PHE A 570 10.32 -36.00 -14.36
CA PHE A 570 9.03 -36.57 -14.79
C PHE A 570 9.16 -38.03 -15.24
N ASP A 571 10.30 -38.44 -15.83
CA ASP A 571 10.59 -39.81 -16.29
C ASP A 571 11.09 -40.75 -15.17
N LYS A 572 11.21 -40.28 -13.93
CA LYS A 572 11.76 -41.06 -12.81
C LYS A 572 10.67 -41.78 -12.00
N LYS A 573 11.07 -42.85 -11.30
CA LYS A 573 10.18 -43.66 -10.45
C LYS A 573 9.43 -42.86 -9.39
N ASP A 574 10.05 -41.80 -8.87
CA ASP A 574 9.49 -40.96 -7.81
C ASP A 574 8.81 -39.69 -8.37
N ARG A 575 8.46 -39.65 -9.66
CA ARG A 575 7.79 -38.47 -10.31
C ARG A 575 6.54 -37.99 -9.54
N ASN A 576 5.80 -38.88 -8.96
CA ASN A 576 4.59 -38.57 -8.19
C ASN A 576 4.88 -37.97 -6.81
N LYS A 577 6.17 -37.98 -6.35
CA LYS A 577 6.57 -37.43 -5.05
C LYS A 577 7.21 -36.04 -5.19
N LEU A 578 8.17 -35.92 -6.11
CA LEU A 578 8.92 -34.67 -6.27
C LEU A 578 9.56 -34.61 -7.66
N VAL A 579 9.19 -33.63 -8.44
CA VAL A 579 9.86 -33.25 -9.71
C VAL A 579 10.54 -31.91 -9.52
N LEU A 580 11.81 -31.82 -9.85
CA LEU A 580 12.64 -30.61 -9.77
C LEU A 580 13.13 -30.15 -11.15
N ALA A 581 12.51 -30.64 -12.21
CA ALA A 581 12.79 -30.24 -13.57
C ALA A 581 12.37 -28.79 -13.85
N LYS A 582 13.05 -28.17 -14.80
CA LYS A 582 12.83 -26.78 -15.22
C LYS A 582 11.51 -26.53 -15.95
N ASP A 583 10.81 -27.58 -16.30
CA ASP A 583 9.62 -27.54 -17.16
C ASP A 583 8.63 -26.44 -16.77
N MET A 584 8.32 -25.61 -17.74
CA MET A 584 7.43 -24.47 -17.57
C MET A 584 5.98 -24.94 -17.42
N ASN A 585 5.29 -24.42 -16.40
CA ASN A 585 3.85 -24.64 -16.17
C ASN A 585 3.09 -23.34 -16.46
N THR A 586 1.82 -23.25 -16.13
CA THR A 586 0.93 -22.11 -16.46
C THR A 586 1.51 -20.75 -16.14
N PHE A 587 2.16 -20.59 -14.98
CA PHE A 587 2.79 -19.32 -14.59
C PHE A 587 4.03 -19.44 -13.67
N PHE A 588 4.42 -20.64 -13.28
CA PHE A 588 5.71 -20.97 -12.67
C PHE A 588 6.33 -22.19 -13.37
N ASN A 589 7.47 -22.65 -12.93
CA ASN A 589 8.03 -23.92 -13.38
C ASN A 589 7.71 -25.07 -12.42
N ALA A 590 7.92 -26.29 -12.85
CA ALA A 590 7.61 -27.49 -12.08
C ALA A 590 8.41 -27.59 -10.78
N ALA A 591 9.70 -27.30 -10.81
CA ALA A 591 10.55 -27.35 -9.62
C ALA A 591 10.07 -26.42 -8.52
N TYR A 592 9.78 -25.16 -8.85
CA TYR A 592 9.30 -24.16 -7.89
C TYR A 592 8.00 -24.60 -7.21
N ILE A 593 7.00 -24.99 -8.01
CA ILE A 593 5.71 -25.48 -7.50
C ILE A 593 5.94 -26.67 -6.55
N ASN A 594 6.72 -27.63 -6.98
CA ASN A 594 6.92 -28.88 -6.24
C ASN A 594 7.73 -28.70 -4.95
N LEU A 595 8.74 -27.80 -4.92
CA LEU A 595 9.41 -27.41 -3.67
C LEU A 595 8.44 -26.83 -2.65
N TYR A 596 7.49 -26.05 -3.13
CA TYR A 596 6.45 -25.41 -2.30
C TYR A 596 5.45 -26.43 -1.75
N VAL A 597 4.84 -27.22 -2.65
CA VAL A 597 3.80 -28.20 -2.31
C VAL A 597 4.37 -29.29 -1.35
N ASN A 598 5.60 -29.68 -1.54
CA ASN A 598 6.26 -30.68 -0.70
C ASN A 598 6.86 -30.10 0.60
N LYS A 599 6.57 -28.83 0.90
CA LYS A 599 7.06 -28.15 2.11
C LYS A 599 8.58 -28.27 2.26
N ALA A 600 9.31 -28.20 1.15
CA ALA A 600 10.76 -28.20 1.15
C ALA A 600 11.34 -26.91 1.72
N VAL A 601 10.58 -25.83 1.64
CA VAL A 601 10.93 -24.49 2.10
C VAL A 601 9.95 -24.02 3.18
N THR A 602 10.48 -23.37 4.20
CA THR A 602 9.70 -22.71 5.27
C THR A 602 9.69 -21.21 4.98
N LEU A 603 8.58 -20.74 4.43
CA LEU A 603 8.39 -19.36 4.04
C LEU A 603 7.32 -18.71 4.92
N ILE A 604 7.43 -17.40 5.09
CA ILE A 604 6.45 -16.65 5.86
C ILE A 604 5.23 -16.38 4.99
N GLY A 605 4.05 -16.72 5.50
CA GLY A 605 2.78 -16.52 4.79
C GLY A 605 2.08 -15.22 5.17
N GLY A 606 0.87 -15.07 4.65
CA GLY A 606 -0.02 -13.94 4.94
C GLY A 606 -0.74 -14.06 6.26
N GLY A 607 -0.06 -14.47 7.31
CA GLY A 607 -0.58 -14.39 8.66
C GLY A 607 -0.56 -12.95 9.20
N PRO A 608 -0.88 -12.77 10.49
CA PRO A 608 -0.80 -11.48 11.15
C PRO A 608 0.57 -10.81 10.98
N ALA A 609 0.61 -9.50 11.18
CA ALA A 609 1.84 -8.71 11.10
C ALA A 609 2.86 -9.01 12.23
N ASP A 610 2.68 -10.12 12.94
CA ASP A 610 3.54 -10.52 14.06
C ASP A 610 5.01 -10.54 13.66
N ILE A 611 5.85 -10.02 14.54
CA ILE A 611 7.29 -10.13 14.43
C ILE A 611 7.66 -11.60 14.61
N GLN A 612 8.46 -12.11 13.69
CA GLN A 612 8.87 -13.50 13.73
C GLN A 612 10.11 -13.68 14.64
N GLN A 613 10.20 -14.82 15.32
CA GLN A 613 11.40 -15.17 16.10
C GLN A 613 12.58 -15.42 15.16
N ALA A 614 13.78 -15.15 15.65
CA ALA A 614 15.00 -15.50 14.95
C ALA A 614 15.02 -17.00 14.58
N TYR A 615 15.55 -17.33 13.41
CA TYR A 615 15.66 -18.69 12.86
C TYR A 615 14.32 -19.39 12.53
N SER A 616 13.17 -18.73 12.64
CA SER A 616 11.85 -19.40 12.54
C SER A 616 11.38 -19.64 11.10
N TRP A 617 12.00 -19.02 10.11
CA TRP A 617 11.68 -19.18 8.69
C TRP A 617 12.92 -18.94 7.81
N GLY A 618 12.77 -19.07 6.50
CA GLY A 618 13.88 -18.91 5.55
C GLY A 618 14.85 -20.09 5.57
N SER A 619 16.11 -19.80 5.27
CA SER A 619 17.15 -20.83 5.12
C SER A 619 17.39 -21.67 6.37
N HIS A 620 17.37 -21.08 7.57
CA HIS A 620 17.58 -21.85 8.81
C HIS A 620 16.48 -22.85 9.11
N ALA A 621 15.22 -22.53 8.81
CA ALA A 621 14.07 -23.37 9.12
C ALA A 621 13.69 -24.34 8.00
N SER A 622 14.25 -24.16 6.78
CA SER A 622 13.84 -24.92 5.62
C SER A 622 14.41 -26.36 5.60
N ARG A 623 13.53 -27.33 5.29
CA ARG A 623 13.93 -28.74 5.07
C ARG A 623 14.94 -28.87 3.95
N LEU A 624 14.88 -28.04 2.91
CA LEU A 624 15.83 -28.04 1.82
C LEU A 624 17.27 -27.79 2.31
N THR A 625 17.46 -26.86 3.25
CA THR A 625 18.77 -26.62 3.88
C THR A 625 19.30 -27.88 4.57
N GLN A 626 18.45 -28.56 5.36
CA GLN A 626 18.85 -29.82 6.02
C GLN A 626 19.24 -30.91 5.00
N ILE A 627 18.50 -31.01 3.88
CA ILE A 627 18.80 -31.98 2.82
C ILE A 627 20.17 -31.70 2.19
N ILE A 628 20.48 -30.45 1.85
CA ILE A 628 21.74 -30.09 1.21
C ILE A 628 22.95 -30.13 2.15
N GLU A 629 22.76 -29.85 3.43
CA GLU A 629 23.80 -29.89 4.45
C GLU A 629 24.14 -31.37 4.88
N ASN A 630 23.12 -32.24 4.89
CA ASN A 630 23.28 -33.66 5.25
C ASN A 630 23.75 -34.56 4.10
N ASN A 631 24.30 -34.00 3.03
CA ASN A 631 24.88 -34.74 1.93
C ASN A 631 23.93 -35.78 1.30
N HIS A 632 22.69 -35.40 1.03
CA HIS A 632 21.62 -36.25 0.49
C HIS A 632 22.09 -37.08 -0.71
N TYR A 633 22.13 -38.40 -0.58
CA TYR A 633 22.63 -39.35 -1.57
C TYR A 633 23.99 -38.97 -2.22
N GLY A 634 24.85 -38.32 -1.47
CA GLY A 634 26.20 -37.94 -1.95
C GLY A 634 26.21 -36.65 -2.78
N VAL A 635 25.13 -35.93 -2.88
CA VAL A 635 25.04 -34.64 -3.57
C VAL A 635 25.82 -33.59 -2.78
N LYS A 636 26.85 -33.03 -3.41
CA LYS A 636 27.69 -31.96 -2.85
C LYS A 636 27.45 -30.65 -3.61
N LEU A 637 27.11 -29.58 -2.90
CA LEU A 637 27.01 -28.23 -3.44
C LEU A 637 28.27 -27.43 -3.10
N THR A 638 28.66 -26.54 -3.99
CA THR A 638 29.67 -25.52 -3.68
C THR A 638 29.12 -24.52 -2.68
N GLN A 639 29.99 -23.77 -2.02
CA GLN A 639 29.54 -22.72 -1.08
C GLN A 639 28.67 -21.66 -1.80
N GLN A 640 29.04 -21.30 -3.03
CA GLN A 640 28.27 -20.38 -3.85
C GLN A 640 26.85 -20.93 -4.21
N GLU A 641 26.73 -22.22 -4.58
CA GLU A 641 25.45 -22.87 -4.84
C GLU A 641 24.57 -22.87 -3.59
N LYS A 642 25.17 -23.10 -2.41
CA LYS A 642 24.46 -22.99 -1.13
C LYS A 642 23.97 -21.58 -0.85
N GLU A 643 24.82 -20.56 -1.04
CA GLU A 643 24.47 -19.16 -0.83
C GLU A 643 23.31 -18.72 -1.74
N TRP A 644 23.27 -19.17 -3.00
CA TRP A 644 22.13 -18.93 -3.89
C TRP A 644 20.83 -19.51 -3.34
N LEU A 645 20.85 -20.75 -2.87
CA LEU A 645 19.66 -21.42 -2.34
C LEU A 645 19.21 -20.79 -1.01
N TYR A 646 20.15 -20.45 -0.13
CA TYR A 646 19.84 -19.76 1.13
C TYR A 646 19.21 -18.39 0.86
N THR A 647 19.85 -17.59 0.01
CA THR A 647 19.33 -16.26 -0.35
C THR A 647 17.94 -16.35 -0.96
N TRP A 648 17.68 -17.32 -1.84
CA TRP A 648 16.36 -17.54 -2.40
C TRP A 648 15.29 -17.81 -1.31
N MET A 649 15.58 -18.69 -0.38
CA MET A 649 14.67 -19.00 0.74
C MET A 649 14.47 -17.78 1.64
N ASP A 650 15.53 -17.00 1.89
CA ASP A 650 15.51 -15.82 2.74
C ASP A 650 14.84 -14.60 2.09
N MET A 651 14.77 -14.59 0.74
CA MET A 651 13.96 -13.66 -0.06
C MET A 651 12.48 -14.08 -0.13
N ASN A 652 12.05 -14.96 0.79
CA ASN A 652 10.70 -15.51 0.88
C ASN A 652 10.25 -16.27 -0.38
N GLY A 653 11.19 -16.96 -1.04
CA GLY A 653 10.90 -17.82 -2.18
C GLY A 653 10.39 -17.09 -3.42
N VAL A 654 10.94 -15.92 -3.74
CA VAL A 654 10.60 -15.16 -4.94
C VAL A 654 10.86 -15.99 -6.21
N TYR A 655 9.99 -15.83 -7.24
CA TYR A 655 10.16 -16.51 -8.52
C TYR A 655 10.54 -15.54 -9.65
N TYR A 656 9.74 -14.48 -9.86
CA TYR A 656 9.97 -13.50 -10.92
C TYR A 656 10.90 -12.37 -10.46
N PRO A 657 11.85 -11.94 -11.31
CA PRO A 657 12.74 -10.82 -11.02
C PRO A 657 12.05 -9.44 -11.15
N VAL A 658 10.93 -9.37 -11.89
CA VAL A 658 10.21 -8.14 -12.23
C VAL A 658 8.70 -8.35 -12.23
N TYR A 659 7.93 -7.26 -12.12
CA TYR A 659 6.47 -7.31 -12.18
C TYR A 659 5.92 -7.45 -13.61
N GLU A 660 6.65 -7.01 -14.59
CA GLU A 660 6.25 -6.98 -16.00
C GLU A 660 6.05 -8.39 -16.57
N SER A 661 5.18 -8.50 -17.55
CA SER A 661 4.89 -9.74 -18.28
C SER A 661 4.66 -9.47 -19.76
N ALA A 662 4.92 -10.50 -20.58
CA ALA A 662 4.55 -10.53 -21.99
C ALA A 662 3.10 -11.03 -22.23
N PHE A 663 2.42 -11.55 -21.20
CA PHE A 663 1.09 -12.18 -21.30
C PHE A 663 0.05 -11.49 -20.42
N ASP A 664 -0.33 -10.28 -20.76
CA ASP A 664 -1.41 -9.60 -20.04
C ASP A 664 -2.79 -10.23 -20.34
N ASN A 665 -3.75 -10.00 -19.43
CA ASN A 665 -5.13 -10.51 -19.53
C ASN A 665 -5.26 -12.05 -19.67
N THR A 666 -4.26 -12.81 -19.25
CA THR A 666 -4.30 -14.26 -19.11
C THR A 666 -4.31 -14.66 -17.64
N LEU A 667 -4.41 -15.97 -17.35
CA LEU A 667 -4.39 -16.44 -15.96
C LEU A 667 -3.11 -15.97 -15.25
N ALA A 668 -3.29 -15.28 -14.12
CA ALA A 668 -2.25 -14.60 -13.37
C ALA A 668 -1.45 -13.54 -14.18
N GLY A 669 -1.92 -13.18 -15.37
CA GLY A 669 -1.16 -12.34 -16.29
C GLY A 669 0.18 -12.95 -16.72
N ARG A 670 0.31 -14.26 -16.67
CA ARG A 670 1.55 -15.01 -16.92
C ARG A 670 1.37 -16.25 -17.80
N SER A 671 0.13 -16.75 -17.96
CA SER A 671 -0.12 -17.97 -18.70
C SER A 671 0.06 -17.77 -20.22
N PRO A 672 0.75 -18.70 -20.93
CA PRO A 672 0.79 -18.68 -22.38
C PRO A 672 -0.55 -19.14 -23.01
N LEU A 673 -1.48 -19.68 -22.20
CA LEU A 673 -2.82 -20.06 -22.63
C LEU A 673 -3.83 -18.99 -22.25
N THR A 674 -4.79 -18.75 -23.12
CA THR A 674 -5.95 -17.91 -22.87
C THR A 674 -6.90 -18.58 -21.87
N TYR A 675 -7.83 -17.81 -21.28
CA TYR A 675 -8.85 -18.38 -20.39
C TYR A 675 -9.71 -19.45 -21.09
N ALA A 676 -10.09 -19.26 -22.35
CA ALA A 676 -10.89 -20.24 -23.13
C ALA A 676 -10.12 -21.57 -23.34
N GLU A 677 -8.82 -21.50 -23.62
CA GLU A 677 -7.97 -22.68 -23.78
C GLU A 677 -7.78 -23.42 -22.46
N ILE A 678 -7.63 -22.67 -21.34
CA ILE A 678 -7.54 -23.22 -19.97
C ILE A 678 -8.85 -23.92 -19.61
N ASP A 679 -10.00 -23.34 -19.93
CA ASP A 679 -11.31 -23.93 -19.65
C ASP A 679 -11.51 -25.19 -20.47
N CYS A 680 -11.19 -25.17 -21.78
CA CYS A 680 -11.24 -26.34 -22.64
C CYS A 680 -10.35 -27.49 -22.11
N LEU A 681 -9.10 -27.18 -21.72
CA LEU A 681 -8.20 -28.16 -21.16
C LEU A 681 -8.72 -28.72 -19.82
N SER A 682 -9.33 -27.86 -19.00
CA SER A 682 -9.97 -28.27 -17.74
C SER A 682 -11.16 -29.22 -17.96
N GLU A 683 -12.02 -28.95 -18.94
CA GLU A 683 -13.14 -29.82 -19.31
C GLU A 683 -12.68 -31.18 -19.84
N LEU A 684 -11.67 -31.20 -20.72
CA LEU A 684 -11.11 -32.43 -21.27
C LEU A 684 -10.56 -33.36 -20.21
N THR A 685 -9.81 -32.79 -19.25
CA THR A 685 -9.04 -33.55 -18.24
C THR A 685 -9.79 -33.78 -16.94
N GLY A 686 -10.87 -33.04 -16.70
CA GLY A 686 -11.59 -33.03 -15.42
C GLY A 686 -10.84 -32.32 -14.27
N VAL A 687 -9.77 -31.57 -14.59
CA VAL A 687 -8.95 -30.86 -13.60
C VAL A 687 -9.18 -29.36 -13.74
N ASN A 688 -9.63 -28.69 -12.69
CA ASN A 688 -9.80 -27.24 -12.70
C ASN A 688 -8.46 -26.52 -12.65
N ILE A 689 -7.93 -26.15 -13.83
CA ILE A 689 -6.62 -25.52 -13.98
C ILE A 689 -6.61 -24.12 -13.39
N ARG A 690 -7.72 -23.38 -13.41
CA ARG A 690 -7.80 -22.04 -12.82
C ARG A 690 -7.52 -22.05 -11.32
N SER A 691 -7.86 -23.13 -10.61
CA SER A 691 -7.60 -23.30 -9.18
C SER A 691 -6.23 -23.91 -8.86
N LEU A 692 -5.52 -24.44 -9.88
CA LEU A 692 -4.20 -25.00 -9.68
C LEU A 692 -3.18 -23.89 -9.36
N ASN A 693 -2.43 -24.07 -8.29
CA ASN A 693 -1.30 -23.22 -7.92
C ASN A 693 -1.65 -21.78 -7.48
N THR A 694 -2.94 -21.42 -7.41
CA THR A 694 -3.35 -20.09 -6.93
C THR A 694 -3.42 -20.04 -5.39
N HIS A 695 -4.31 -20.80 -4.80
CA HIS A 695 -4.54 -20.77 -3.35
C HIS A 695 -4.33 -22.12 -2.64
N SER A 696 -4.48 -23.22 -3.38
CA SER A 696 -4.56 -24.53 -2.75
C SER A 696 -3.22 -25.04 -2.26
N ARG A 697 -2.09 -24.58 -2.82
CA ARG A 697 -0.72 -25.00 -2.47
C ARG A 697 -0.56 -26.53 -2.23
N LYS A 698 -1.51 -27.32 -2.75
CA LYS A 698 -1.64 -28.75 -2.49
C LYS A 698 -1.36 -29.59 -3.70
N THR A 699 -1.36 -28.98 -4.88
CA THR A 699 -1.26 -29.72 -6.13
C THR A 699 0.11 -29.51 -6.77
N GLN A 700 0.81 -30.59 -7.03
CA GLN A 700 2.06 -30.59 -7.80
C GLN A 700 1.85 -30.03 -9.20
N ALA A 701 2.93 -29.69 -9.90
CA ALA A 701 2.90 -29.24 -11.28
C ALA A 701 2.15 -30.23 -12.18
N GLN A 702 1.14 -29.78 -12.89
CA GLN A 702 0.23 -30.62 -13.69
C GLN A 702 0.49 -30.50 -15.18
N ILE A 703 1.18 -29.45 -15.63
CA ILE A 703 1.42 -29.16 -17.03
C ILE A 703 2.93 -29.02 -17.25
N SER A 704 3.45 -29.54 -18.34
CA SER A 704 4.78 -29.26 -18.86
C SER A 704 4.66 -28.72 -20.28
N PHE A 705 5.00 -27.46 -20.49
CA PHE A 705 5.10 -26.88 -21.82
C PHE A 705 6.38 -27.31 -22.55
N ASP A 706 7.42 -27.72 -21.81
CA ASP A 706 8.67 -28.22 -22.41
C ASP A 706 8.52 -29.66 -22.94
N ARG A 707 7.71 -30.47 -22.28
CA ARG A 707 7.43 -31.88 -22.61
C ARG A 707 5.91 -32.14 -22.52
N PRO A 708 5.10 -31.69 -23.47
CA PRO A 708 3.63 -31.74 -23.39
C PRO A 708 3.05 -33.12 -23.02
N GLU A 709 3.55 -34.19 -23.61
CA GLU A 709 3.11 -35.57 -23.39
C GLU A 709 3.41 -36.11 -21.97
N GLU A 710 4.39 -35.51 -21.25
CA GLU A 710 4.73 -35.84 -19.86
C GLU A 710 3.87 -35.12 -18.83
N SER A 711 2.96 -34.27 -19.27
CA SER A 711 2.09 -33.50 -18.38
C SER A 711 1.20 -34.44 -17.54
N PRO A 712 1.29 -34.41 -16.20
CA PRO A 712 0.50 -35.28 -15.33
C PRO A 712 -1.01 -35.14 -15.50
N ILE A 713 -1.49 -33.97 -15.92
CA ILE A 713 -2.92 -33.71 -16.18
C ILE A 713 -3.49 -34.64 -17.24
N LEU A 714 -2.66 -35.20 -18.13
CA LEU A 714 -3.08 -36.13 -19.20
C LEU A 714 -3.31 -37.56 -18.70
N ASP A 715 -2.83 -37.91 -17.50
CA ASP A 715 -2.93 -39.28 -16.97
C ASP A 715 -4.42 -39.77 -16.88
N ASN A 716 -5.35 -38.86 -16.58
CA ASN A 716 -6.77 -39.14 -16.47
C ASN A 716 -7.45 -39.47 -17.82
N ILE A 717 -6.85 -39.08 -18.91
CA ILE A 717 -7.45 -39.18 -20.28
C ILE A 717 -6.59 -39.99 -21.25
N ARG A 718 -5.50 -40.65 -20.78
CA ARG A 718 -4.62 -41.43 -21.66
C ARG A 718 -5.32 -42.48 -22.52
N ASN A 719 -6.45 -43.03 -22.01
CA ASN A 719 -7.25 -44.05 -22.70
C ASN A 719 -8.28 -43.47 -23.70
N ASP A 720 -8.55 -42.15 -23.63
CA ASP A 720 -9.43 -41.46 -24.59
C ASP A 720 -8.58 -40.70 -25.60
N LYS A 721 -8.22 -41.39 -26.70
CA LYS A 721 -7.34 -40.82 -27.73
C LYS A 721 -7.80 -39.48 -28.28
N SER A 722 -9.14 -39.26 -28.37
CA SER A 722 -9.65 -38.00 -28.92
C SER A 722 -9.38 -36.85 -27.97
N LYS A 723 -9.74 -37.02 -26.69
CA LYS A 723 -9.47 -36.01 -25.65
C LYS A 723 -7.99 -35.80 -25.44
N TYR A 724 -7.21 -36.88 -25.41
CA TYR A 724 -5.75 -36.83 -25.23
C TYR A 724 -5.09 -35.99 -26.32
N ASN A 725 -5.40 -36.24 -27.59
CA ASN A 725 -4.75 -35.50 -28.69
C ASN A 725 -5.12 -34.02 -28.68
N ILE A 726 -6.37 -33.66 -28.33
CA ILE A 726 -6.79 -32.23 -28.20
C ILE A 726 -6.05 -31.59 -27.04
N ALA A 727 -5.95 -32.25 -25.88
CA ALA A 727 -5.30 -31.73 -24.71
C ALA A 727 -3.79 -31.51 -24.95
N VAL A 728 -3.10 -32.47 -25.58
CA VAL A 728 -1.71 -32.34 -25.99
C VAL A 728 -1.53 -31.16 -26.93
N ALA A 729 -2.37 -31.01 -27.97
CA ALA A 729 -2.27 -29.89 -28.89
C ALA A 729 -2.49 -28.53 -28.23
N LEU A 730 -3.34 -28.42 -27.22
CA LEU A 730 -3.47 -27.18 -26.41
C LEU A 730 -2.20 -26.88 -25.61
N ILE A 731 -1.57 -27.88 -25.01
CA ILE A 731 -0.31 -27.70 -24.28
C ILE A 731 0.82 -27.34 -25.25
N GLU A 732 0.90 -27.98 -26.42
CA GLU A 732 1.87 -27.63 -27.48
C GLU A 732 1.68 -26.18 -27.96
N LEU A 733 0.46 -25.71 -28.08
CA LEU A 733 0.18 -24.31 -28.42
C LEU A 733 0.77 -23.34 -27.39
N GLY A 734 0.63 -23.67 -26.12
CA GLY A 734 1.28 -22.90 -25.04
C GLY A 734 2.81 -22.94 -25.12
N ALA A 735 3.38 -24.11 -25.42
CA ALA A 735 4.80 -24.29 -25.60
C ALA A 735 5.36 -23.43 -26.76
N GLU A 736 4.66 -23.42 -27.90
CA GLU A 736 5.05 -22.60 -29.05
C GLU A 736 4.98 -21.10 -28.78
N ARG A 737 3.98 -20.67 -28.01
CA ARG A 737 3.88 -19.26 -27.54
C ARG A 737 5.05 -18.88 -26.63
N LEU A 738 5.41 -19.73 -25.65
CA LEU A 738 6.55 -19.48 -24.75
C LEU A 738 7.89 -19.43 -25.49
N LYS A 739 8.10 -20.28 -26.51
CA LYS A 739 9.30 -20.22 -27.36
C LYS A 739 9.38 -18.91 -28.13
N LYS A 740 8.24 -18.42 -28.63
CA LYS A 740 8.16 -17.18 -29.40
C LYS A 740 8.25 -15.94 -28.51
N THR A 741 7.62 -16.02 -27.36
CA THR A 741 7.46 -14.89 -26.44
C THR A 741 7.75 -15.38 -25.02
N PRO A 742 9.00 -15.24 -24.51
CA PRO A 742 9.36 -15.62 -23.15
C PRO A 742 8.53 -14.87 -22.11
N ARG A 743 8.16 -15.57 -21.05
CA ARG A 743 7.21 -15.07 -20.04
C ARG A 743 7.78 -14.01 -19.07
N GLY A 744 9.10 -13.84 -19.00
CA GLY A 744 9.75 -12.95 -18.03
C GLY A 744 10.26 -13.67 -16.78
N ASP A 745 10.37 -14.97 -16.80
CA ASP A 745 11.06 -15.76 -15.75
C ASP A 745 12.54 -15.37 -15.62
N ILE A 746 13.10 -14.85 -16.71
CA ILE A 746 14.45 -14.28 -16.81
C ILE A 746 14.30 -12.87 -17.38
N GLU A 747 14.77 -11.85 -16.65
CA GLU A 747 14.59 -10.44 -17.03
C GLU A 747 15.15 -10.13 -18.42
N SER A 748 16.33 -10.60 -18.74
CA SER A 748 17.01 -10.30 -20.01
C SER A 748 16.31 -10.85 -21.26
N THR A 749 15.38 -11.79 -21.09
CA THR A 749 14.60 -12.37 -22.19
C THR A 749 13.18 -11.78 -22.30
N LEU A 750 12.75 -10.99 -21.34
CA LEU A 750 11.42 -10.40 -21.32
C LEU A 750 11.29 -9.28 -22.34
N VAL A 751 10.26 -9.38 -23.18
CA VAL A 751 9.71 -8.25 -23.94
C VAL A 751 8.35 -7.93 -23.31
N PRO A 752 8.22 -6.86 -22.54
CA PRO A 752 6.95 -6.49 -21.91
C PRO A 752 5.84 -6.30 -22.95
N CYS A 753 4.59 -6.58 -22.59
CA CYS A 753 3.46 -6.21 -23.45
C CYS A 753 3.37 -4.67 -23.56
N GLU A 754 2.74 -4.19 -24.64
CA GLU A 754 2.64 -2.76 -24.98
C GLU A 754 2.16 -1.89 -23.81
N ARG A 755 1.18 -2.39 -23.05
CA ARG A 755 0.66 -1.68 -21.86
C ARG A 755 1.73 -1.50 -20.77
N HIS A 756 2.52 -2.54 -20.49
CA HIS A 756 3.59 -2.45 -19.50
C HIS A 756 4.71 -1.52 -19.97
N GLU A 757 5.05 -1.57 -21.25
CA GLU A 757 6.04 -0.67 -21.84
C GLU A 757 5.62 0.80 -21.71
N ALA A 758 4.35 1.11 -22.04
CA ALA A 758 3.80 2.44 -21.89
C ALA A 758 3.83 2.94 -20.43
N MET A 759 3.51 2.06 -19.47
CA MET A 759 3.58 2.40 -18.06
C MET A 759 5.01 2.63 -17.57
N LEU A 760 5.96 1.78 -17.93
CA LEU A 760 7.38 1.96 -17.60
C LEU A 760 7.88 3.32 -18.11
N LYS A 761 7.56 3.67 -19.36
CA LYS A 761 7.92 4.95 -19.95
C LYS A 761 7.34 6.13 -19.13
N LYS A 762 6.05 6.09 -18.79
CA LYS A 762 5.40 7.11 -17.95
C LYS A 762 6.12 7.27 -16.59
N TYR A 763 6.49 6.17 -15.96
CA TYR A 763 7.23 6.20 -14.70
C TYR A 763 8.62 6.80 -14.82
N ASP A 764 9.35 6.42 -15.87
CA ASP A 764 10.70 6.95 -16.11
C ASP A 764 10.66 8.45 -16.36
N GLU A 765 9.68 8.95 -17.14
CA GLU A 765 9.46 10.37 -17.35
C GLU A 765 9.18 11.11 -16.04
N LYS A 766 8.27 10.61 -15.19
CA LYS A 766 7.96 11.22 -13.89
C LYS A 766 9.13 11.15 -12.90
N THR A 767 9.88 10.08 -12.89
CA THR A 767 11.11 9.96 -12.08
C THR A 767 12.17 10.98 -12.53
N ALA A 768 12.31 11.20 -13.84
CA ALA A 768 13.22 12.19 -14.37
C ALA A 768 12.80 13.63 -14.00
N GLU A 769 11.49 13.94 -14.05
CA GLU A 769 10.94 15.23 -13.59
C GLU A 769 11.26 15.49 -12.10
N ILE A 770 11.05 14.50 -11.22
CA ILE A 770 11.37 14.63 -9.79
C ILE A 770 12.87 14.86 -9.57
N LYS A 771 13.74 14.14 -10.28
CA LYS A 771 15.19 14.33 -10.21
C LYS A 771 15.61 15.72 -10.68
N ALA A 772 15.04 16.20 -11.78
CA ALA A 772 15.30 17.53 -12.32
C ALA A 772 14.86 18.65 -11.36
N SER A 773 13.69 18.48 -10.71
CA SER A 773 13.21 19.39 -9.66
C SER A 773 14.18 19.43 -8.49
N ASN A 774 14.58 18.26 -7.96
CA ASN A 774 15.53 18.18 -6.85
C ASN A 774 16.87 18.84 -7.16
N LEU A 775 17.39 18.71 -8.40
CA LEU A 775 18.64 19.34 -8.83
C LEU A 775 18.53 20.87 -8.87
N LYS A 776 17.41 21.40 -9.36
CA LYS A 776 17.15 22.86 -9.36
C LYS A 776 17.09 23.41 -7.94
N ILE A 777 16.37 22.71 -7.04
CA ILE A 777 16.29 23.09 -5.62
C ILE A 777 17.69 23.08 -4.98
N ALA A 778 18.50 22.06 -5.26
CA ALA A 778 19.89 21.97 -4.78
C ALA A 778 20.75 23.16 -5.23
N ASN A 779 20.47 23.70 -6.41
CA ASN A 779 21.13 24.88 -6.96
C ASN A 779 20.52 26.22 -6.48
N GLY A 780 19.50 26.20 -5.63
CA GLY A 780 18.81 27.41 -5.15
C GLY A 780 17.82 28.02 -6.15
N GLU A 781 17.43 27.28 -7.18
CA GLU A 781 16.47 27.69 -8.17
C GLU A 781 15.04 27.33 -7.74
N LYS A 782 14.02 28.08 -8.23
CA LYS A 782 12.61 27.70 -8.11
C LYS A 782 12.16 26.88 -9.32
N TYR A 783 11.43 25.80 -9.04
CA TYR A 783 10.80 24.97 -10.06
C TYR A 783 9.30 24.87 -9.80
N TYR A 784 8.51 25.12 -10.83
CA TYR A 784 7.04 25.01 -10.80
C TYR A 784 6.59 23.89 -11.72
N ASP A 785 5.41 23.33 -11.44
CA ASP A 785 4.74 22.44 -12.39
C ASP A 785 4.62 23.12 -13.77
N PRO A 786 4.80 22.34 -14.85
CA PRO A 786 4.49 22.85 -16.19
C PRO A 786 3.03 23.30 -16.22
N LYS A 787 2.79 24.55 -16.62
CA LYS A 787 1.41 25.00 -16.92
C LYS A 787 1.04 24.43 -18.29
N GLU A 788 -0.18 23.88 -18.39
CA GLU A 788 -0.76 23.47 -19.67
C GLU A 788 -0.91 24.65 -20.64
#